data_0910ac39383e8cfbe5098cde3f5b07ff
#
_entry.id   0910ac39383e8cfbe5098cde3f5b07ff
#
_cell.length_a   1.000
_cell.length_b   1.000
_cell.length_c   1.000
_cell.angle_alpha   90.00
_cell.angle_beta   90.00
_cell.angle_gamma   90.00
#
_symmetry.space_group_name_H-M   'P 1'
#
loop_
_entity.id
_entity.type
_entity.pdbx_description
1 polymer ?
#
loop_
_entity_poly.entity_id
_entity_poly.type
_entity_poly.pdbx_seq_one_letter_code
_entity_poly.pdbx_strand_id
1 'polypeptide(L)'
;MNDDIISSISHEINKSEKHVRVVLEMLEEGNTVPFIARYRKEATGAMTEDEIRKISEVYDYQVNLLKRKEDVIRLIDEKGLMTDDLRSKIMDCQKLVDVEDLYRPYKEKKKTKATDAINNGLEPLAKVIMSFPVNGDINSIALKYVNDKVESVDKAIEGAGYIIAEWISDNAYYRKWIRSYTYRNGLIVTRVKKDNPDINKVYEMYYNYSEKVSDIKPHRVLAINRAEKEKVITVSIDVNVDEIISFLEGKIIKNDKSFVLSIVRNSILDSYKRLISGSIEREIRADLKEKADCAAISNFSKNLESLLLQPPMKEKQVLAFDPGFVNGCKIAVIDKTGKYLDSCVIKPFLKGISDESLKNCKEKIVSLIKKYGVDIIAIGNGTASRESEKFCADMIHEYGLNVKYVIVSEAGASIYSASPLAILEFPNLEVEKRSAVSIGRRLQDPLSELVKIPPEGIGVGLYQHDVAVKTLKENLDFVVLKAVNSVGVNVNTASPSLLQYVSGINKKNIDKIIDYRDNNGRINSRDEIKKKKLLSDKAYEQAIGFLRVLEGDNVLDSTSIHPESYDITFKLLDILGLSISDIGTLHISDVLSGVDRDDLVSKLGTDIYTLDDIIKSLISPNRDPRDEMPQPILKSDVLDIKDLSVGMKLQGTVRNVVDFGAFIDIGLHNDGLVHISRITDKYIKHPSDILSVGDIVDCYVIDINLDKEKVSLSLIHPDKLRK
;
A
#
# COMPACT_ATOMS: atom_id res chain seq x y z
N MET A 1 9.42 -12.53 25.95
CA MET A 1 8.20 -12.55 25.10
C MET A 1 7.02 -13.12 25.90
N ASN A 2 5.80 -12.65 25.67
CA ASN A 2 4.60 -13.14 26.37
C ASN A 2 3.97 -14.30 25.57
N ASP A 3 3.79 -15.47 26.19
CA ASP A 3 3.28 -16.69 25.54
C ASP A 3 1.84 -16.53 25.04
N ASP A 4 1.00 -15.78 25.76
CA ASP A 4 -0.39 -15.52 25.35
C ASP A 4 -0.44 -14.68 24.05
N ILE A 5 0.49 -13.73 23.89
CA ILE A 5 0.60 -12.93 22.68
C ILE A 5 1.05 -13.82 21.51
N ILE A 6 2.02 -14.71 21.71
CA ILE A 6 2.51 -15.63 20.69
C ILE A 6 1.39 -16.55 20.21
N SER A 7 0.61 -17.12 21.14
CA SER A 7 -0.52 -17.98 20.83
C SER A 7 -1.59 -17.22 20.03
N SER A 8 -1.90 -15.98 20.42
CA SER A 8 -2.84 -15.12 19.68
C SER A 8 -2.37 -14.84 18.23
N ILE A 9 -1.07 -14.55 18.04
CA ILE A 9 -0.48 -14.31 16.72
C ILE A 9 -0.52 -15.59 15.88
N SER A 10 -0.12 -16.73 16.47
CA SER A 10 -0.14 -18.05 15.83
C SER A 10 -1.53 -18.37 15.26
N HIS A 11 -2.58 -18.11 16.02
CA HIS A 11 -3.96 -18.27 15.58
C HIS A 11 -4.36 -17.31 14.45
N GLU A 12 -3.99 -16.02 14.55
CA GLU A 12 -4.35 -15.00 13.56
C GLU A 12 -3.69 -15.26 12.21
N ILE A 13 -2.42 -15.71 12.21
CA ILE A 13 -1.61 -15.90 10.99
C ILE A 13 -1.67 -17.34 10.48
N ASN A 14 -2.26 -18.27 11.26
CA ASN A 14 -2.31 -19.70 10.96
C ASN A 14 -0.93 -20.33 10.76
N LYS A 15 -0.01 -20.02 11.68
CA LYS A 15 1.36 -20.57 11.73
C LYS A 15 1.63 -21.15 13.11
N SER A 16 2.59 -22.09 13.23
CA SER A 16 2.90 -22.68 14.53
C SER A 16 3.53 -21.67 15.50
N GLU A 17 3.21 -21.77 16.78
CA GLU A 17 3.77 -20.93 17.84
C GLU A 17 5.31 -21.00 17.87
N LYS A 18 5.89 -22.17 17.59
CA LYS A 18 7.34 -22.37 17.49
C LYS A 18 7.94 -21.45 16.43
N HIS A 19 7.36 -21.41 15.22
CA HIS A 19 7.88 -20.59 14.13
C HIS A 19 7.67 -19.09 14.40
N VAL A 20 6.52 -18.72 14.98
CA VAL A 20 6.25 -17.32 15.37
C VAL A 20 7.28 -16.84 16.40
N ARG A 21 7.58 -17.67 17.41
CA ARG A 21 8.59 -17.36 18.44
C ARG A 21 9.97 -17.14 17.82
N VAL A 22 10.42 -18.07 16.99
CA VAL A 22 11.73 -17.99 16.31
C VAL A 22 11.83 -16.72 15.44
N VAL A 23 10.77 -16.37 14.71
CA VAL A 23 10.75 -15.12 13.92
C VAL A 23 10.91 -13.90 14.81
N LEU A 24 10.17 -13.82 15.93
CA LEU A 24 10.27 -12.70 16.86
C LEU A 24 11.66 -12.62 17.51
N GLU A 25 12.25 -13.75 17.91
CA GLU A 25 13.62 -13.82 18.43
C GLU A 25 14.63 -13.27 17.43
N MET A 26 14.56 -13.73 16.17
CA MET A 26 15.44 -13.23 15.11
C MET A 26 15.28 -11.73 14.86
N LEU A 27 14.04 -11.20 14.90
CA LEU A 27 13.79 -9.77 14.76
C LEU A 27 14.35 -8.96 15.95
N GLU A 28 14.20 -9.44 17.19
CA GLU A 28 14.81 -8.85 18.39
C GLU A 28 16.34 -8.85 18.35
N GLU A 29 16.95 -9.88 17.80
CA GLU A 29 18.40 -9.95 17.51
C GLU A 29 18.81 -8.94 16.43
N GLY A 30 17.84 -8.30 15.74
CA GLY A 30 18.05 -7.32 14.69
C GLY A 30 18.38 -7.92 13.34
N ASN A 31 17.91 -9.15 13.08
CA ASN A 31 17.88 -9.70 11.73
C ASN A 31 16.81 -8.99 10.90
N THR A 32 17.09 -8.79 9.62
CA THR A 32 16.20 -8.10 8.70
C THR A 32 15.17 -9.07 8.10
N VAL A 33 13.98 -8.57 7.79
CA VAL A 33 12.89 -9.38 7.20
C VAL A 33 13.33 -10.13 5.93
N PRO A 34 13.99 -9.50 4.93
CA PRO A 34 14.45 -10.24 3.75
C PRO A 34 15.47 -11.34 4.05
N PHE A 35 16.37 -11.10 4.99
CA PHE A 35 17.35 -12.10 5.40
C PHE A 35 16.68 -13.34 6.03
N ILE A 36 15.74 -13.10 6.95
CA ILE A 36 14.99 -14.19 7.61
C ILE A 36 14.21 -14.99 6.56
N ALA A 37 13.46 -14.32 5.71
CA ALA A 37 12.63 -14.96 4.68
C ALA A 37 13.47 -15.78 3.68
N ARG A 38 14.65 -15.29 3.32
CA ARG A 38 15.48 -15.92 2.28
C ARG A 38 16.39 -17.00 2.82
N TYR A 39 17.07 -16.77 3.97
CA TYR A 39 18.17 -17.58 4.45
C TYR A 39 17.89 -18.34 5.76
N ARG A 40 16.68 -18.24 6.31
CA ARG A 40 16.27 -18.94 7.55
C ARG A 40 14.93 -19.68 7.37
N LYS A 41 14.69 -20.22 6.16
CA LYS A 41 13.43 -20.87 5.79
C LYS A 41 13.08 -22.06 6.65
N GLU A 42 14.04 -22.92 6.98
CA GLU A 42 13.83 -24.08 7.85
C GLU A 42 13.32 -23.65 9.24
N ALA A 43 13.98 -22.65 9.84
CA ALA A 43 13.64 -22.17 11.17
C ALA A 43 12.27 -21.49 11.25
N THR A 44 11.83 -20.87 10.14
CA THR A 44 10.57 -20.11 10.05
C THR A 44 9.42 -20.88 9.41
N GLY A 45 9.67 -22.10 8.89
CA GLY A 45 8.68 -22.83 8.11
C GLY A 45 8.38 -22.15 6.75
N ALA A 46 9.42 -21.63 6.10
CA ALA A 46 9.39 -20.96 4.80
C ALA A 46 8.39 -19.79 4.73
N MET A 47 8.33 -18.97 5.78
CA MET A 47 7.51 -17.75 5.78
C MET A 47 8.03 -16.72 4.77
N THR A 48 7.10 -16.06 4.11
CA THR A 48 7.37 -14.95 3.21
C THR A 48 7.70 -13.66 3.98
N GLU A 49 8.30 -12.68 3.31
CA GLU A 49 8.57 -11.36 3.88
C GLU A 49 7.29 -10.69 4.42
N ASP A 50 6.18 -10.84 3.71
CA ASP A 50 4.89 -10.27 4.10
C ASP A 50 4.33 -10.95 5.36
N GLU A 51 4.49 -12.28 5.50
CA GLU A 51 4.09 -13.02 6.71
C GLU A 51 4.95 -12.63 7.93
N ILE A 52 6.28 -12.53 7.76
CA ILE A 52 7.20 -12.12 8.83
C ILE A 52 6.89 -10.68 9.28
N ARG A 53 6.66 -9.77 8.36
CA ARG A 53 6.26 -8.40 8.66
C ARG A 53 4.94 -8.36 9.42
N LYS A 54 3.94 -9.14 8.99
CA LYS A 54 2.64 -9.24 9.65
C LYS A 54 2.78 -9.72 11.10
N ILE A 55 3.69 -10.69 11.38
CA ILE A 55 4.01 -11.13 12.74
C ILE A 55 4.49 -9.94 13.58
N SER A 56 5.45 -9.16 13.07
CA SER A 56 5.97 -7.98 13.77
C SER A 56 4.87 -6.95 14.07
N GLU A 57 4.05 -6.61 13.07
CA GLU A 57 2.97 -5.63 13.21
C GLU A 57 1.93 -6.06 14.25
N VAL A 58 1.51 -7.34 14.21
CA VAL A 58 0.54 -7.88 15.18
C VAL A 58 1.15 -7.95 16.59
N TYR A 59 2.43 -8.32 16.70
CA TYR A 59 3.14 -8.34 17.98
C TYR A 59 3.20 -6.95 18.60
N ASP A 60 3.61 -5.95 17.83
CA ASP A 60 3.66 -4.56 18.30
C ASP A 60 2.28 -4.03 18.73
N TYR A 61 1.22 -4.39 18.00
CA TYR A 61 -0.15 -4.04 18.37
C TYR A 61 -0.54 -4.69 19.71
N GLN A 62 -0.30 -5.99 19.89
CA GLN A 62 -0.65 -6.73 21.11
C GLN A 62 0.14 -6.23 22.32
N VAL A 63 1.43 -5.94 22.16
CA VAL A 63 2.27 -5.35 23.22
C VAL A 63 1.73 -3.97 23.65
N ASN A 64 1.38 -3.13 22.67
CA ASN A 64 0.81 -1.81 22.95
C ASN A 64 -0.58 -1.91 23.61
N LEU A 65 -1.41 -2.88 23.19
CA LEU A 65 -2.70 -3.15 23.80
C LEU A 65 -2.52 -3.61 25.26
N LEU A 66 -1.61 -4.54 25.53
CA LEU A 66 -1.32 -5.01 26.88
C LEU A 66 -0.84 -3.86 27.78
N LYS A 67 0.12 -3.08 27.32
CA LYS A 67 0.59 -1.90 28.04
C LYS A 67 -0.55 -0.92 28.35
N ARG A 68 -1.46 -0.71 27.39
CA ARG A 68 -2.61 0.17 27.62
C ARG A 68 -3.59 -0.41 28.66
N LYS A 69 -3.82 -1.73 28.65
CA LYS A 69 -4.63 -2.40 29.69
C LYS A 69 -4.03 -2.20 31.09
N GLU A 70 -2.73 -2.42 31.22
CA GLU A 70 -2.00 -2.21 32.48
C GLU A 70 -2.07 -0.75 32.95
N ASP A 71 -1.88 0.21 32.06
CA ASP A 71 -2.02 1.63 32.37
C ASP A 71 -3.43 1.98 32.85
N VAL A 72 -4.47 1.48 32.19
CA VAL A 72 -5.86 1.70 32.58
C VAL A 72 -6.18 1.07 33.94
N ILE A 73 -5.70 -0.15 34.19
CA ILE A 73 -5.84 -0.81 35.49
C ILE A 73 -5.19 0.03 36.58
N ARG A 74 -3.96 0.48 36.40
CA ARG A 74 -3.24 1.33 37.33
C ARG A 74 -3.97 2.63 37.62
N LEU A 75 -4.45 3.32 36.57
CA LEU A 75 -5.17 4.60 36.71
C LEU A 75 -6.51 4.47 37.46
N ILE A 76 -7.20 3.33 37.34
CA ILE A 76 -8.43 3.07 38.09
C ILE A 76 -8.10 2.67 39.54
N ASP A 77 -7.03 1.91 39.74
CA ASP A 77 -6.56 1.47 41.06
C ASP A 77 -6.08 2.66 41.92
N GLU A 78 -5.38 3.60 41.34
CA GLU A 78 -4.98 4.87 41.99
C GLU A 78 -6.17 5.68 42.52
N LYS A 79 -7.37 5.48 41.95
CA LYS A 79 -8.63 6.07 42.41
C LYS A 79 -9.36 5.22 43.46
N GLY A 80 -8.83 4.04 43.79
CA GLY A 80 -9.47 3.10 44.72
C GLY A 80 -10.78 2.47 44.19
N LEU A 81 -10.96 2.43 42.86
CA LEU A 81 -12.18 1.99 42.19
C LEU A 81 -12.03 0.68 41.43
N MET A 82 -10.84 0.06 41.49
CA MET A 82 -10.58 -1.22 40.82
C MET A 82 -11.26 -2.37 41.54
N THR A 83 -11.87 -3.27 40.79
CA THR A 83 -12.43 -4.53 41.27
C THR A 83 -11.84 -5.68 40.44
N ASP A 84 -11.87 -6.92 41.03
CA ASP A 84 -11.35 -8.11 40.33
C ASP A 84 -12.14 -8.40 39.04
N ASP A 85 -13.47 -8.21 39.05
CA ASP A 85 -14.33 -8.36 37.86
C ASP A 85 -13.95 -7.36 36.75
N LEU A 86 -13.71 -6.10 37.11
CA LEU A 86 -13.33 -5.07 36.16
C LEU A 86 -11.93 -5.33 35.59
N ARG A 87 -10.99 -5.76 36.44
CA ARG A 87 -9.64 -6.16 36.05
C ARG A 87 -9.69 -7.29 35.02
N SER A 88 -10.46 -8.34 35.29
CA SER A 88 -10.65 -9.45 34.34
C SER A 88 -11.24 -8.97 33.02
N LYS A 89 -12.32 -8.16 33.05
CA LYS A 89 -12.94 -7.61 31.83
C LYS A 89 -11.97 -6.78 30.99
N ILE A 90 -11.10 -5.98 31.62
CA ILE A 90 -10.08 -5.18 30.90
C ILE A 90 -9.05 -6.11 30.28
N MET A 91 -8.56 -7.11 31.02
CA MET A 91 -7.58 -8.07 30.51
C MET A 91 -8.12 -8.92 29.36
N ASP A 92 -9.40 -9.24 29.36
CA ASP A 92 -10.06 -10.03 28.30
C ASP A 92 -10.35 -9.25 27.01
N CYS A 93 -10.19 -7.92 27.01
CA CYS A 93 -10.39 -7.10 25.82
C CYS A 93 -9.42 -7.47 24.71
N GLN A 94 -9.93 -7.66 23.47
CA GLN A 94 -9.12 -7.93 22.28
C GLN A 94 -8.85 -6.67 21.44
N LYS A 95 -9.54 -5.55 21.76
CA LYS A 95 -9.44 -4.30 21.01
C LYS A 95 -9.28 -3.12 21.96
N LEU A 96 -8.49 -2.14 21.50
CA LEU A 96 -8.26 -0.91 22.25
C LEU A 96 -9.56 -0.16 22.57
N VAL A 97 -10.52 -0.15 21.65
CA VAL A 97 -11.80 0.53 21.83
C VAL A 97 -12.61 -0.05 23.00
N ASP A 98 -12.56 -1.37 23.22
CA ASP A 98 -13.25 -2.03 24.31
C ASP A 98 -12.59 -1.66 25.67
N VAL A 99 -11.24 -1.53 25.70
CA VAL A 99 -10.51 -1.04 26.89
C VAL A 99 -10.88 0.41 27.21
N GLU A 100 -10.92 1.27 26.20
CA GLU A 100 -11.29 2.69 26.37
C GLU A 100 -12.76 2.86 26.82
N ASP A 101 -13.68 2.03 26.32
CA ASP A 101 -15.07 2.05 26.78
C ASP A 101 -15.20 1.62 28.25
N LEU A 102 -14.43 0.62 28.72
CA LEU A 102 -14.40 0.23 30.14
C LEU A 102 -13.73 1.29 31.02
N TYR A 103 -12.74 2.00 30.52
CA TYR A 103 -12.05 3.09 31.24
C TYR A 103 -12.88 4.38 31.32
N ARG A 104 -13.81 4.59 30.39
CA ARG A 104 -14.56 5.84 30.21
C ARG A 104 -15.24 6.37 31.47
N PRO A 105 -15.92 5.57 32.34
CA PRO A 105 -16.52 6.04 33.56
C PRO A 105 -15.51 6.60 34.58
N TYR A 106 -14.26 6.16 34.51
CA TYR A 106 -13.17 6.49 35.46
C TYR A 106 -12.26 7.57 34.96
N LYS A 107 -12.36 7.95 33.68
CA LYS A 107 -11.52 8.98 33.07
C LYS A 107 -11.86 10.36 33.62
N GLU A 108 -10.82 11.16 33.91
CA GLU A 108 -11.04 12.57 34.25
C GLU A 108 -11.72 13.31 33.10
N LYS A 109 -12.84 13.93 33.41
CA LYS A 109 -13.63 14.66 32.43
C LYS A 109 -13.36 16.15 32.54
N LYS A 110 -13.25 16.81 31.40
CA LYS A 110 -13.33 18.27 31.33
C LYS A 110 -14.73 18.71 31.79
N LYS A 111 -14.89 20.00 32.13
CA LYS A 111 -16.15 20.60 32.54
C LYS A 111 -17.29 20.20 31.58
N THR A 112 -18.28 19.47 32.11
CA THR A 112 -19.49 19.03 31.40
C THR A 112 -20.71 19.48 32.19
N LYS A 113 -21.89 19.48 31.55
CA LYS A 113 -23.15 19.78 32.26
C LYS A 113 -23.40 18.84 33.47
N ALA A 114 -22.97 17.58 33.34
CA ALA A 114 -23.07 16.61 34.43
C ALA A 114 -22.09 16.88 35.56
N THR A 115 -20.80 17.22 35.23
CA THR A 115 -19.83 17.57 36.29
C THR A 115 -20.23 18.84 37.03
N ASP A 116 -20.80 19.84 36.34
CA ASP A 116 -21.36 21.03 36.98
C ASP A 116 -22.52 20.66 37.92
N ALA A 117 -23.44 19.78 37.48
CA ALA A 117 -24.56 19.29 38.30
C ALA A 117 -24.07 18.49 39.52
N ILE A 118 -23.06 17.64 39.38
CA ILE A 118 -22.43 16.91 40.49
C ILE A 118 -21.85 17.90 41.52
N ASN A 119 -21.09 18.90 41.05
CA ASN A 119 -20.47 19.94 41.89
C ASN A 119 -21.52 20.82 42.58
N ASN A 120 -22.72 20.89 42.06
CA ASN A 120 -23.88 21.55 42.66
C ASN A 120 -24.67 20.63 43.61
N GLY A 121 -24.24 19.40 43.86
CA GLY A 121 -24.79 18.47 44.82
C GLY A 121 -26.00 17.67 44.32
N LEU A 122 -26.20 17.53 43.00
CA LEU A 122 -27.39 16.89 42.42
C LEU A 122 -27.23 15.37 42.20
N GLU A 123 -26.07 14.78 42.46
CA GLU A 123 -25.84 13.34 42.30
C GLU A 123 -26.79 12.47 43.16
N PRO A 124 -27.09 12.79 44.44
CA PRO A 124 -28.05 12.02 45.21
C PRO A 124 -29.46 12.05 44.63
N LEU A 125 -29.88 13.18 44.03
CA LEU A 125 -31.18 13.27 43.34
C LEU A 125 -31.22 12.36 42.12
N ALA A 126 -30.12 12.32 41.31
CA ALA A 126 -30.00 11.40 40.17
C ALA A 126 -30.09 9.92 40.63
N LYS A 127 -29.47 9.56 41.78
CA LYS A 127 -29.59 8.21 42.37
C LYS A 127 -31.01 7.88 42.80
N VAL A 128 -31.74 8.83 43.39
CA VAL A 128 -33.17 8.67 43.78
C VAL A 128 -34.03 8.44 42.52
N ILE A 129 -33.83 9.22 41.44
CA ILE A 129 -34.55 9.05 40.19
C ILE A 129 -34.28 7.65 39.60
N MET A 130 -33.04 7.20 39.61
CA MET A 130 -32.65 5.88 39.07
C MET A 130 -33.06 4.70 39.97
N SER A 131 -33.56 4.95 41.17
CA SER A 131 -34.19 3.92 42.03
C SER A 131 -35.64 3.60 41.65
N PHE A 132 -36.26 4.37 40.75
CA PHE A 132 -37.61 4.22 40.23
C PHE A 132 -38.68 4.20 41.35
N PRO A 133 -38.76 5.22 42.22
CA PRO A 133 -39.75 5.27 43.27
C PRO A 133 -41.18 5.31 42.70
N VAL A 134 -42.12 4.62 43.37
CA VAL A 134 -43.52 4.53 42.92
C VAL A 134 -44.42 5.50 43.70
N ASN A 135 -44.08 5.76 44.97
CA ASN A 135 -44.84 6.64 45.84
C ASN A 135 -44.07 7.95 46.06
N GLY A 136 -44.75 9.09 45.98
CA GLY A 136 -44.16 10.41 46.20
C GLY A 136 -44.38 11.34 45.01
N ASP A 137 -43.74 12.51 45.11
CA ASP A 137 -43.74 13.52 44.06
C ASP A 137 -42.28 14.02 43.82
N ILE A 138 -41.88 14.07 42.56
CA ILE A 138 -40.53 14.47 42.24
C ILE A 138 -40.20 15.92 42.61
N ASN A 139 -41.20 16.81 42.54
CA ASN A 139 -41.00 18.21 42.91
C ASN A 139 -40.67 18.39 44.38
N SER A 140 -41.39 17.64 45.24
CA SER A 140 -41.13 17.61 46.69
C SER A 140 -39.75 17.03 47.02
N ILE A 141 -39.28 16.06 46.28
CA ILE A 141 -37.96 15.48 46.45
C ILE A 141 -36.87 16.47 45.95
N ALA A 142 -37.05 17.02 44.78
CA ALA A 142 -36.07 17.93 44.13
C ALA A 142 -35.96 19.28 44.86
N LEU A 143 -37.03 19.73 45.53
CA LEU A 143 -37.00 20.95 46.33
C LEU A 143 -35.88 20.94 47.40
N LYS A 144 -35.54 19.75 47.95
CA LYS A 144 -34.46 19.58 48.93
C LYS A 144 -33.06 19.85 48.38
N TYR A 145 -32.90 19.92 47.06
CA TYR A 145 -31.65 20.11 46.37
C TYR A 145 -31.52 21.52 45.75
N VAL A 146 -32.55 22.37 45.93
CA VAL A 146 -32.52 23.78 45.57
C VAL A 146 -31.57 24.52 46.53
N ASN A 147 -30.63 25.26 46.01
CA ASN A 147 -29.64 26.02 46.78
C ASN A 147 -29.15 27.21 45.95
N ASP A 148 -28.20 28.01 46.49
CA ASP A 148 -27.65 29.21 45.82
C ASP A 148 -27.07 28.95 44.41
N LYS A 149 -26.71 27.71 44.08
CA LYS A 149 -26.22 27.28 42.79
C LYS A 149 -27.29 26.63 41.89
N VAL A 150 -28.40 26.23 42.49
CA VAL A 150 -29.52 25.54 41.82
C VAL A 150 -30.79 26.32 42.10
N GLU A 151 -31.12 27.25 41.21
CA GLU A 151 -32.13 28.29 41.41
C GLU A 151 -33.60 27.79 41.54
N SER A 152 -33.90 26.59 41.02
CA SER A 152 -35.28 26.05 41.01
C SER A 152 -35.32 24.53 40.98
N VAL A 153 -36.48 23.98 41.29
CA VAL A 153 -36.84 22.55 41.23
C VAL A 153 -36.58 22.01 39.82
N ASP A 154 -36.97 22.77 38.78
CA ASP A 154 -36.77 22.38 37.39
C ASP A 154 -35.28 22.26 37.05
N LYS A 155 -34.45 23.21 37.54
CA LYS A 155 -32.98 23.16 37.38
C LYS A 155 -32.37 22.00 38.14
N ALA A 156 -32.88 21.63 39.29
CA ALA A 156 -32.45 20.45 40.03
C ALA A 156 -32.75 19.16 39.25
N ILE A 157 -33.93 19.03 38.68
CA ILE A 157 -34.37 17.88 37.87
C ILE A 157 -33.56 17.83 36.57
N GLU A 158 -33.39 18.95 35.88
CA GLU A 158 -32.60 19.07 34.67
C GLU A 158 -31.11 18.64 34.91
N GLY A 159 -30.51 19.13 35.99
CA GLY A 159 -29.15 18.77 36.40
C GLY A 159 -28.99 17.28 36.71
N ALA A 160 -29.97 16.71 37.49
CA ALA A 160 -29.99 15.27 37.74
C ALA A 160 -30.14 14.46 36.43
N GLY A 161 -30.95 14.95 35.47
CA GLY A 161 -31.11 14.37 34.16
C GLY A 161 -29.78 14.34 33.36
N TYR A 162 -28.97 15.40 33.43
CA TYR A 162 -27.63 15.41 32.79
C TYR A 162 -26.67 14.38 33.41
N ILE A 163 -26.70 14.18 34.70
CA ILE A 163 -25.92 13.14 35.39
C ILE A 163 -26.35 11.75 34.92
N ILE A 164 -27.65 11.47 34.86
CA ILE A 164 -28.19 10.20 34.38
C ILE A 164 -27.80 9.98 32.90
N ALA A 165 -27.91 10.99 32.07
CA ALA A 165 -27.52 10.91 30.66
C ALA A 165 -26.05 10.56 30.50
N GLU A 166 -25.18 11.09 31.36
CA GLU A 166 -23.74 10.79 31.35
C GLU A 166 -23.46 9.35 31.81
N TRP A 167 -24.10 8.88 32.89
CA TRP A 167 -23.98 7.48 33.32
C TRP A 167 -24.41 6.48 32.26
N ILE A 168 -25.48 6.78 31.50
CA ILE A 168 -25.92 5.96 30.37
C ILE A 168 -24.87 5.96 29.28
N SER A 169 -24.32 7.15 28.92
CA SER A 169 -23.36 7.28 27.85
C SER A 169 -22.00 6.64 28.14
N ASP A 170 -21.65 6.49 29.41
CA ASP A 170 -20.41 5.89 29.87
C ASP A 170 -20.48 4.37 30.02
N ASN A 171 -21.65 3.80 29.88
CA ASN A 171 -21.85 2.36 30.00
C ASN A 171 -21.30 1.63 28.76
N ALA A 172 -20.20 0.88 28.93
CA ALA A 172 -19.52 0.15 27.87
C ALA A 172 -20.44 -0.84 27.13
N TYR A 173 -21.36 -1.52 27.86
CA TYR A 173 -22.32 -2.46 27.27
C TYR A 173 -23.29 -1.77 26.29
N TYR A 174 -23.83 -0.61 26.67
CA TYR A 174 -24.74 0.16 25.81
C TYR A 174 -24.01 0.69 24.60
N ARG A 175 -22.79 1.24 24.75
CA ARG A 175 -21.95 1.73 23.66
C ARG A 175 -21.63 0.60 22.68
N LYS A 176 -21.18 -0.54 23.15
CA LYS A 176 -20.85 -1.70 22.32
C LYS A 176 -22.04 -2.17 21.50
N TRP A 177 -23.22 -2.24 22.13
CA TRP A 177 -24.45 -2.64 21.44
C TRP A 177 -24.86 -1.59 20.38
N ILE A 178 -24.88 -0.30 20.73
CA ILE A 178 -25.25 0.78 19.80
C ILE A 178 -24.28 0.83 18.62
N ARG A 179 -22.98 0.71 18.87
CA ARG A 179 -21.95 0.63 17.82
C ARG A 179 -22.19 -0.53 16.85
N SER A 180 -22.44 -1.71 17.40
CA SER A 180 -22.73 -2.90 16.60
C SER A 180 -24.03 -2.78 15.82
N TYR A 181 -25.07 -2.22 16.42
CA TYR A 181 -26.36 -1.98 15.77
C TYR A 181 -26.22 -0.97 14.64
N THR A 182 -25.57 0.17 14.89
CA THR A 182 -25.33 1.22 13.90
C THR A 182 -24.45 0.72 12.74
N TYR A 183 -23.44 -0.09 13.01
CA TYR A 183 -22.60 -0.69 11.97
C TYR A 183 -23.41 -1.62 11.04
N ARG A 184 -24.32 -2.44 11.60
CA ARG A 184 -25.09 -3.42 10.80
C ARG A 184 -26.28 -2.80 10.05
N ASN A 185 -26.94 -1.84 10.67
CA ASN A 185 -28.23 -1.33 10.19
C ASN A 185 -28.18 0.13 9.73
N GLY A 186 -27.11 0.86 10.05
CA GLY A 186 -26.92 2.25 9.65
C GLY A 186 -26.63 2.40 8.16
N LEU A 187 -27.02 3.55 7.63
CA LEU A 187 -26.74 3.97 6.26
C LEU A 187 -25.77 5.16 6.29
N ILE A 188 -24.69 5.08 5.52
CA ILE A 188 -23.92 6.26 5.19
C ILE A 188 -24.75 7.07 4.22
N VAL A 189 -25.04 8.32 4.57
CA VAL A 189 -25.85 9.24 3.75
C VAL A 189 -25.02 10.46 3.44
N THR A 190 -24.99 10.84 2.16
CA THR A 190 -24.35 12.06 1.72
C THR A 190 -25.35 13.05 1.15
N ARG A 191 -25.09 14.33 1.32
CA ARG A 191 -25.90 15.42 0.74
C ARG A 191 -24.99 16.50 0.18
N VAL A 192 -25.28 16.93 -1.05
CA VAL A 192 -24.56 18.03 -1.69
C VAL A 192 -24.78 19.34 -0.93
N LYS A 193 -23.72 20.14 -0.78
CA LYS A 193 -23.82 21.48 -0.19
C LYS A 193 -24.36 22.48 -1.21
N LYS A 194 -25.07 23.52 -0.75
CA LYS A 194 -25.64 24.57 -1.63
C LYS A 194 -24.54 25.28 -2.41
N ASP A 195 -23.42 25.63 -1.77
CA ASP A 195 -22.28 26.33 -2.35
C ASP A 195 -21.16 25.32 -2.70
N ASN A 196 -21.51 24.32 -3.48
CA ASN A 196 -20.61 23.23 -3.85
C ASN A 196 -19.57 23.72 -4.89
N PRO A 197 -18.26 23.50 -4.66
CA PRO A 197 -17.18 23.92 -5.55
C PRO A 197 -16.93 22.97 -6.73
N ASP A 198 -17.66 21.85 -6.85
CA ASP A 198 -17.45 20.81 -7.87
C ASP A 198 -18.04 21.21 -9.23
N ILE A 199 -17.38 22.15 -9.90
CA ILE A 199 -17.81 22.68 -11.23
C ILE A 199 -17.82 21.55 -12.28
N ASN A 200 -16.85 20.64 -12.21
CA ASN A 200 -16.68 19.55 -13.17
C ASN A 200 -17.50 18.30 -12.84
N LYS A 201 -18.31 18.36 -11.79
CA LYS A 201 -19.18 17.25 -11.33
C LYS A 201 -18.42 15.92 -11.07
N VAL A 202 -17.21 16.01 -10.58
CA VAL A 202 -16.35 14.84 -10.28
C VAL A 202 -17.01 13.91 -9.26
N TYR A 203 -17.74 14.50 -8.30
CA TYR A 203 -18.42 13.78 -7.22
C TYR A 203 -19.93 13.63 -7.42
N GLU A 204 -20.47 13.85 -8.64
CA GLU A 204 -21.91 13.85 -8.91
C GLU A 204 -22.63 12.61 -8.39
N MET A 205 -22.00 11.43 -8.50
CA MET A 205 -22.57 10.18 -8.00
C MET A 205 -22.73 10.14 -6.46
N TYR A 206 -22.05 11.01 -5.73
CA TYR A 206 -22.11 11.11 -4.27
C TYR A 206 -22.92 12.32 -3.78
N TYR A 207 -23.61 13.06 -4.62
CA TYR A 207 -24.37 14.24 -4.20
C TYR A 207 -25.56 13.88 -3.30
N ASN A 208 -26.24 12.78 -3.60
CA ASN A 208 -27.34 12.22 -2.80
C ASN A 208 -27.18 10.70 -2.78
N TYR A 209 -26.17 10.23 -2.06
CA TYR A 209 -25.82 8.83 -2.01
C TYR A 209 -26.22 8.21 -0.67
N SER A 210 -26.61 6.94 -0.71
CA SER A 210 -26.92 6.17 0.50
C SER A 210 -26.51 4.72 0.31
N GLU A 211 -25.75 4.17 1.27
CA GLU A 211 -25.31 2.78 1.28
C GLU A 211 -25.19 2.27 2.72
N LYS A 212 -25.40 0.97 2.96
CA LYS A 212 -25.20 0.38 4.29
C LYS A 212 -23.76 0.52 4.75
N VAL A 213 -23.59 0.86 6.02
CA VAL A 213 -22.26 0.97 6.67
C VAL A 213 -21.47 -0.32 6.53
N SER A 214 -22.14 -1.50 6.69
CA SER A 214 -21.49 -2.82 6.59
C SER A 214 -21.01 -3.18 5.19
N ASP A 215 -21.59 -2.58 4.14
CA ASP A 215 -21.43 -3.02 2.75
C ASP A 215 -20.58 -2.07 1.90
N ILE A 216 -20.35 -0.85 2.42
CA ILE A 216 -19.62 0.19 1.69
C ILE A 216 -18.19 -0.24 1.35
N LYS A 217 -17.83 -0.04 0.09
CA LYS A 217 -16.52 -0.43 -0.42
C LYS A 217 -15.42 0.60 -0.07
N PRO A 218 -14.16 0.15 0.14
CA PRO A 218 -13.03 0.99 0.52
C PRO A 218 -12.87 2.24 -0.36
N HIS A 219 -12.89 2.10 -1.68
CA HIS A 219 -12.73 3.22 -2.61
C HIS A 219 -13.83 4.27 -2.49
N ARG A 220 -15.07 3.85 -2.15
CA ARG A 220 -16.19 4.78 -1.92
C ARG A 220 -16.00 5.57 -0.63
N VAL A 221 -15.49 4.92 0.44
CA VAL A 221 -15.15 5.61 1.68
C VAL A 221 -14.11 6.71 1.42
N LEU A 222 -13.06 6.42 0.64
CA LEU A 222 -12.04 7.40 0.29
C LEU A 222 -12.60 8.54 -0.58
N ALA A 223 -13.42 8.21 -1.58
CA ALA A 223 -14.06 9.20 -2.44
C ALA A 223 -14.98 10.15 -1.65
N ILE A 224 -15.83 9.59 -0.78
CA ILE A 224 -16.76 10.36 0.08
C ILE A 224 -15.98 11.25 1.06
N ASN A 225 -14.93 10.73 1.69
CA ASN A 225 -14.12 11.51 2.62
C ASN A 225 -13.36 12.65 1.89
N ARG A 226 -12.88 12.43 0.68
CA ARG A 226 -12.27 13.48 -0.16
C ARG A 226 -13.30 14.55 -0.52
N ALA A 227 -14.48 14.16 -1.01
CA ALA A 227 -15.54 15.08 -1.36
C ALA A 227 -16.02 15.93 -0.16
N GLU A 228 -16.08 15.34 1.05
CA GLU A 228 -16.38 16.07 2.28
C GLU A 228 -15.28 17.05 2.66
N LYS A 229 -14.00 16.65 2.58
CA LYS A 229 -12.82 17.50 2.81
C LYS A 229 -12.78 18.69 1.84
N GLU A 230 -13.15 18.47 0.59
CA GLU A 230 -13.26 19.49 -0.46
C GLU A 230 -14.55 20.32 -0.34
N LYS A 231 -15.36 20.08 0.70
CA LYS A 231 -16.61 20.80 1.00
C LYS A 231 -17.72 20.65 -0.05
N VAL A 232 -17.66 19.63 -0.88
CA VAL A 232 -18.67 19.33 -1.90
C VAL A 232 -19.94 18.76 -1.27
N ILE A 233 -19.77 17.83 -0.32
CA ILE A 233 -20.88 17.14 0.35
C ILE A 233 -20.78 17.24 1.87
N THR A 234 -21.86 16.85 2.55
CA THR A 234 -21.88 16.50 3.98
C THR A 234 -22.11 15.00 4.10
N VAL A 235 -21.54 14.38 5.13
CA VAL A 235 -21.63 12.94 5.37
C VAL A 235 -22.19 12.71 6.77
N SER A 236 -23.14 11.80 6.91
CA SER A 236 -23.69 11.35 8.19
C SER A 236 -24.01 9.86 8.16
N ILE A 237 -24.18 9.26 9.33
CA ILE A 237 -24.71 7.90 9.46
C ILE A 237 -26.16 8.01 9.95
N ASP A 238 -27.09 7.62 9.10
CA ASP A 238 -28.50 7.55 9.43
C ASP A 238 -28.85 6.16 9.96
N VAL A 239 -29.61 6.11 11.08
CA VAL A 239 -29.95 4.86 11.76
C VAL A 239 -31.33 4.98 12.43
N ASN A 240 -32.04 3.88 12.59
CA ASN A 240 -33.32 3.86 13.31
C ASN A 240 -33.09 4.17 14.80
N VAL A 241 -33.33 5.43 15.16
CA VAL A 241 -33.16 5.95 16.54
C VAL A 241 -34.18 5.31 17.53
N ASP A 242 -35.39 5.04 17.05
CA ASP A 242 -36.44 4.50 17.92
C ASP A 242 -36.11 3.09 18.44
N GLU A 243 -35.44 2.27 17.63
CA GLU A 243 -34.98 0.96 18.09
C GLU A 243 -33.87 1.08 19.14
N ILE A 244 -32.95 2.06 18.97
CA ILE A 244 -31.87 2.31 19.93
C ILE A 244 -32.48 2.79 21.26
N ILE A 245 -33.43 3.72 21.21
CA ILE A 245 -34.11 4.22 22.42
C ILE A 245 -34.90 3.08 23.08
N SER A 246 -35.65 2.27 22.33
CA SER A 246 -36.37 1.13 22.82
C SER A 246 -35.46 0.11 23.52
N PHE A 247 -34.30 -0.17 22.96
CA PHE A 247 -33.27 -1.02 23.59
C PHE A 247 -32.80 -0.43 24.93
N LEU A 248 -32.47 0.87 24.95
CA LEU A 248 -32.00 1.55 26.16
C LEU A 248 -33.09 1.58 27.22
N GLU A 249 -34.33 1.92 26.85
CA GLU A 249 -35.49 1.89 27.78
C GLU A 249 -35.68 0.50 28.39
N GLY A 250 -35.65 -0.54 27.55
CA GLY A 250 -35.81 -1.93 28.01
C GLY A 250 -34.70 -2.43 28.95
N LYS A 251 -33.51 -1.80 28.92
CA LYS A 251 -32.40 -2.12 29.82
C LYS A 251 -32.33 -1.24 31.07
N ILE A 252 -32.80 -0.02 31.00
CA ILE A 252 -32.64 0.99 32.05
C ILE A 252 -33.89 1.11 32.91
N ILE A 253 -35.08 1.07 32.32
CA ILE A 253 -36.34 1.23 33.02
C ILE A 253 -36.69 -0.05 33.81
N LYS A 254 -36.65 0.05 35.13
CA LYS A 254 -36.92 -1.08 36.03
C LYS A 254 -38.41 -1.18 36.43
N ASN A 255 -39.13 -0.04 36.40
CA ASN A 255 -40.52 0.04 36.79
C ASN A 255 -41.26 1.12 35.99
N ASP A 256 -42.22 0.71 35.22
CA ASP A 256 -43.05 1.55 34.33
C ASP A 256 -44.10 2.38 35.05
N LYS A 257 -44.37 2.06 36.34
CA LYS A 257 -45.31 2.78 37.17
C LYS A 257 -44.69 3.92 37.99
N SER A 258 -43.37 4.14 37.83
CA SER A 258 -42.66 5.20 38.55
C SER A 258 -42.99 6.60 38.02
N PHE A 259 -43.22 7.55 38.93
CA PHE A 259 -43.52 8.94 38.60
C PHE A 259 -42.29 9.68 37.96
N VAL A 260 -41.10 9.11 38.03
CA VAL A 260 -39.87 9.68 37.40
C VAL A 260 -39.64 9.19 35.97
N LEU A 261 -40.55 8.37 35.42
CA LEU A 261 -40.38 7.72 34.12
C LEU A 261 -40.09 8.70 33.00
N SER A 262 -40.80 9.83 32.94
CA SER A 262 -40.60 10.87 31.92
C SER A 262 -39.20 11.48 31.98
N ILE A 263 -38.65 11.67 33.18
CA ILE A 263 -37.32 12.22 33.39
C ILE A 263 -36.26 11.24 32.88
N VAL A 264 -36.39 9.95 33.19
CA VAL A 264 -35.47 8.91 32.74
C VAL A 264 -35.53 8.77 31.21
N ARG A 265 -36.71 8.78 30.59
CA ARG A 265 -36.86 8.76 29.12
C ARG A 265 -36.18 9.95 28.46
N ASN A 266 -36.37 11.15 29.00
CA ASN A 266 -35.73 12.36 28.52
C ASN A 266 -34.19 12.26 28.67
N SER A 267 -33.70 11.69 29.77
CA SER A 267 -32.27 11.48 30.00
C SER A 267 -31.67 10.44 29.04
N ILE A 268 -32.42 9.37 28.71
CA ILE A 268 -32.03 8.39 27.68
C ILE A 268 -31.90 9.05 26.31
N LEU A 269 -32.90 9.84 25.93
CA LEU A 269 -32.91 10.55 24.65
C LEU A 269 -31.77 11.57 24.55
N ASP A 270 -31.54 12.35 25.62
CA ASP A 270 -30.43 13.31 25.71
C ASP A 270 -29.08 12.59 25.66
N SER A 271 -28.91 11.48 26.40
CA SER A 271 -27.69 10.66 26.35
C SER A 271 -27.37 10.22 24.93
N TYR A 272 -28.38 9.66 24.23
CA TYR A 272 -28.15 9.22 22.85
C TYR A 272 -27.83 10.38 21.90
N LYS A 273 -28.69 11.39 21.83
CA LYS A 273 -28.57 12.49 20.87
C LYS A 273 -27.34 13.35 21.09
N ARG A 274 -27.02 13.69 22.34
CA ARG A 274 -25.97 14.63 22.67
C ARG A 274 -24.61 13.98 22.92
N LEU A 275 -24.58 12.78 23.54
CA LEU A 275 -23.33 12.18 24.02
C LEU A 275 -22.88 10.96 23.19
N ILE A 276 -23.83 10.12 22.73
CA ILE A 276 -23.50 8.82 22.14
C ILE A 276 -23.43 8.90 20.62
N SER A 277 -24.47 9.42 19.95
CA SER A 277 -24.63 9.31 18.50
C SER A 277 -23.41 9.86 17.74
N GLY A 278 -23.01 11.10 18.00
CA GLY A 278 -21.87 11.71 17.34
C GLY A 278 -20.51 11.07 17.68
N SER A 279 -20.39 10.42 18.86
CA SER A 279 -19.20 9.66 19.23
C SER A 279 -19.12 8.35 18.43
N ILE A 280 -20.21 7.60 18.40
CA ILE A 280 -20.31 6.33 17.66
C ILE A 280 -20.14 6.54 16.15
N GLU A 281 -20.74 7.61 15.61
CA GLU A 281 -20.55 7.97 14.20
C GLU A 281 -19.06 8.20 13.87
N ARG A 282 -18.35 8.99 14.69
CA ARG A 282 -16.91 9.23 14.50
C ARG A 282 -16.09 7.94 14.62
N GLU A 283 -16.40 7.07 15.58
CA GLU A 283 -15.73 5.79 15.77
C GLU A 283 -15.93 4.89 14.55
N ILE A 284 -17.16 4.73 14.05
CA ILE A 284 -17.46 3.92 12.87
C ILE A 284 -16.79 4.50 11.62
N ARG A 285 -16.84 5.82 11.43
CA ARG A 285 -16.17 6.46 10.28
C ARG A 285 -14.65 6.33 10.35
N ALA A 286 -14.05 6.36 11.54
CA ALA A 286 -12.63 6.11 11.72
C ALA A 286 -12.27 4.66 11.37
N ASP A 287 -13.04 3.67 11.84
CA ASP A 287 -12.85 2.26 11.49
C ASP A 287 -12.97 2.01 9.97
N LEU A 288 -13.96 2.63 9.33
CA LEU A 288 -14.15 2.53 7.88
C LEU A 288 -12.97 3.15 7.12
N LYS A 289 -12.48 4.30 7.60
CA LYS A 289 -11.32 4.98 7.01
C LYS A 289 -10.06 4.12 7.15
N GLU A 290 -9.81 3.55 8.31
CA GLU A 290 -8.67 2.66 8.54
C GLU A 290 -8.70 1.44 7.62
N LYS A 291 -9.85 0.77 7.51
CA LYS A 291 -10.03 -0.36 6.57
C LYS A 291 -9.82 0.05 5.12
N ALA A 292 -10.32 1.23 4.75
CA ALA A 292 -10.16 1.76 3.40
C ALA A 292 -8.70 2.12 3.09
N ASP A 293 -7.98 2.69 4.06
CA ASP A 293 -6.56 2.98 3.94
C ASP A 293 -5.73 1.70 3.77
N CYS A 294 -5.97 0.69 4.60
CA CYS A 294 -5.28 -0.61 4.49
C CYS A 294 -5.49 -1.25 3.12
N ALA A 295 -6.73 -1.28 2.62
CA ALA A 295 -7.04 -1.86 1.32
C ALA A 295 -6.38 -1.07 0.18
N ALA A 296 -6.43 0.27 0.21
CA ALA A 296 -5.80 1.12 -0.79
C ALA A 296 -4.28 0.99 -0.78
N ILE A 297 -3.64 1.02 0.39
CA ILE A 297 -2.19 0.86 0.53
C ILE A 297 -1.74 -0.51 0.03
N SER A 298 -2.51 -1.58 0.30
CA SER A 298 -2.22 -2.91 -0.25
C SER A 298 -2.22 -2.91 -1.78
N ASN A 299 -3.21 -2.27 -2.42
CA ASN A 299 -3.24 -2.14 -3.88
C ASN A 299 -2.07 -1.28 -4.40
N PHE A 300 -1.75 -0.17 -3.73
CA PHE A 300 -0.61 0.68 -4.10
C PHE A 300 0.72 -0.07 -4.00
N SER A 301 0.88 -0.90 -2.97
CA SER A 301 2.04 -1.76 -2.78
C SER A 301 2.21 -2.75 -3.93
N LYS A 302 1.13 -3.43 -4.33
CA LYS A 302 1.15 -4.35 -5.48
C LYS A 302 1.45 -3.63 -6.79
N ASN A 303 0.84 -2.46 -7.02
CA ASN A 303 1.10 -1.65 -8.20
C ASN A 303 2.57 -1.20 -8.27
N LEU A 304 3.15 -0.76 -7.14
CA LEU A 304 4.55 -0.38 -7.07
C LEU A 304 5.47 -1.58 -7.31
N GLU A 305 5.20 -2.72 -6.68
CA GLU A 305 5.98 -3.95 -6.86
C GLU A 305 6.01 -4.36 -8.34
N SER A 306 4.86 -4.35 -9.01
CA SER A 306 4.78 -4.65 -10.44
C SER A 306 5.54 -3.65 -11.31
N LEU A 307 5.54 -2.37 -10.98
CA LEU A 307 6.32 -1.35 -11.69
C LEU A 307 7.84 -1.56 -11.53
N LEU A 308 8.29 -1.89 -10.31
CA LEU A 308 9.70 -2.12 -10.00
C LEU A 308 10.23 -3.41 -10.65
N LEU A 309 9.39 -4.44 -10.72
CA LEU A 309 9.74 -5.76 -11.25
C LEU A 309 9.43 -5.91 -12.76
N GLN A 310 9.11 -4.83 -13.46
CA GLN A 310 9.01 -4.88 -14.92
C GLN A 310 10.32 -5.34 -15.54
N PRO A 311 10.29 -6.19 -16.61
CA PRO A 311 11.47 -6.70 -17.24
C PRO A 311 12.31 -5.57 -17.88
N PRO A 312 13.60 -5.53 -17.60
CA PRO A 312 14.50 -4.51 -18.15
C PRO A 312 14.79 -4.78 -19.63
N MET A 313 14.77 -3.73 -20.45
CA MET A 313 15.23 -3.81 -21.84
C MET A 313 16.74 -3.50 -21.93
N LYS A 314 17.55 -4.47 -21.50
CA LYS A 314 19.00 -4.35 -21.42
C LYS A 314 19.64 -4.16 -22.83
N GLU A 315 20.78 -3.51 -22.88
CA GLU A 315 21.63 -3.34 -24.09
C GLU A 315 20.95 -2.63 -25.27
N LYS A 316 19.93 -1.79 -25.02
CA LYS A 316 19.28 -0.99 -26.07
C LYS A 316 19.71 0.46 -26.00
N GLN A 317 19.95 1.04 -27.18
CA GLN A 317 20.14 2.46 -27.35
C GLN A 317 18.80 3.14 -27.46
N VAL A 318 18.50 4.05 -26.54
CA VAL A 318 17.16 4.59 -26.36
C VAL A 318 17.10 6.07 -26.65
N LEU A 319 16.11 6.48 -27.48
CA LEU A 319 15.69 7.87 -27.58
C LEU A 319 14.46 8.04 -26.67
N ALA A 320 14.64 8.80 -25.61
CA ALA A 320 13.58 9.10 -24.67
C ALA A 320 12.83 10.37 -25.05
N PHE A 321 11.51 10.32 -24.98
CA PHE A 321 10.59 11.37 -25.35
C PHE A 321 9.75 11.73 -24.14
N ASP A 322 9.97 12.92 -23.55
CA ASP A 322 9.18 13.49 -22.48
C ASP A 322 8.15 14.46 -23.08
N PRO A 323 6.86 14.10 -23.17
CA PRO A 323 5.83 14.85 -23.87
C PRO A 323 5.50 16.20 -23.21
N GLY A 324 5.11 17.20 -24.01
CA GLY A 324 4.62 18.47 -23.46
C GLY A 324 4.09 19.43 -24.52
N PHE A 325 2.98 20.11 -24.22
CA PHE A 325 2.37 21.09 -25.13
C PHE A 325 3.08 22.45 -25.10
N VAL A 326 3.12 23.10 -23.96
CA VAL A 326 3.54 24.50 -23.82
C VAL A 326 5.06 24.65 -23.90
N ASN A 327 5.79 23.89 -23.11
CA ASN A 327 7.24 23.95 -23.03
C ASN A 327 7.93 23.13 -24.15
N GLY A 328 7.13 22.40 -24.94
CA GLY A 328 7.61 21.48 -25.96
C GLY A 328 8.01 20.13 -25.39
N CYS A 329 8.28 19.20 -26.29
CA CYS A 329 8.73 17.85 -25.96
C CYS A 329 10.26 17.84 -25.78
N LYS A 330 10.72 17.22 -24.69
CA LYS A 330 12.14 17.09 -24.37
C LYS A 330 12.59 15.72 -24.82
N ILE A 331 13.66 15.71 -25.57
CA ILE A 331 14.24 14.52 -26.18
C ILE A 331 15.62 14.29 -25.57
N ALA A 332 15.90 13.08 -25.17
CA ALA A 332 17.24 12.68 -24.74
C ALA A 332 17.65 11.35 -25.42
N VAL A 333 18.90 11.22 -25.79
CA VAL A 333 19.46 9.95 -26.26
C VAL A 333 20.40 9.42 -25.22
N ILE A 334 20.22 8.15 -24.86
CA ILE A 334 21.09 7.42 -23.95
C ILE A 334 21.65 6.18 -24.60
N ASP A 335 22.89 5.83 -24.24
CA ASP A 335 23.53 4.62 -24.75
C ASP A 335 23.03 3.36 -24.03
N LYS A 336 23.57 2.21 -24.41
CA LYS A 336 23.23 0.88 -23.86
C LYS A 336 23.45 0.75 -22.35
N THR A 337 24.26 1.64 -21.76
CA THR A 337 24.56 1.65 -20.30
C THR A 337 23.75 2.70 -19.53
N GLY A 338 22.88 3.45 -20.22
CA GLY A 338 22.13 4.55 -19.64
C GLY A 338 22.89 5.87 -19.54
N LYS A 339 24.07 5.97 -20.18
CA LYS A 339 24.85 7.21 -20.26
C LYS A 339 24.18 8.18 -21.22
N TYR A 340 24.04 9.42 -20.79
CA TYR A 340 23.53 10.52 -21.61
C TYR A 340 24.49 10.81 -22.79
N LEU A 341 23.95 10.90 -24.00
CA LEU A 341 24.70 11.20 -25.23
C LEU A 341 24.36 12.58 -25.82
N ASP A 342 23.06 12.87 -25.99
CA ASP A 342 22.57 14.08 -26.64
C ASP A 342 21.15 14.42 -26.22
N SER A 343 20.72 15.66 -26.42
CA SER A 343 19.33 16.07 -26.16
C SER A 343 18.92 17.24 -27.04
N CYS A 344 17.61 17.34 -27.30
CA CYS A 344 17.03 18.51 -27.93
C CYS A 344 15.61 18.76 -27.38
N VAL A 345 15.08 19.96 -27.70
CA VAL A 345 13.67 20.30 -27.46
C VAL A 345 13.01 20.54 -28.81
N ILE A 346 11.83 19.97 -29.00
CA ILE A 346 11.00 20.19 -30.18
C ILE A 346 9.60 20.66 -29.75
N LYS A 347 8.91 21.37 -30.61
CA LYS A 347 7.56 21.90 -30.31
C LYS A 347 6.56 21.50 -31.40
N PRO A 348 6.27 20.21 -31.58
CA PRO A 348 5.41 19.74 -32.66
C PRO A 348 3.93 20.04 -32.44
N PHE A 349 3.49 20.42 -31.23
CA PHE A 349 2.07 20.55 -30.84
C PHE A 349 1.64 21.99 -30.58
N LEU A 350 2.37 22.97 -31.10
CA LEU A 350 1.96 24.38 -31.02
C LEU A 350 0.73 24.62 -31.89
N LYS A 351 -0.24 25.36 -31.37
CA LYS A 351 -1.42 25.77 -32.17
C LYS A 351 -0.96 26.59 -33.38
N GLY A 352 -1.35 26.15 -34.57
CA GLY A 352 -1.01 26.84 -35.83
C GLY A 352 0.43 26.61 -36.32
N ILE A 353 1.07 25.52 -35.89
CA ILE A 353 2.39 25.11 -36.40
C ILE A 353 2.33 24.91 -37.92
N SER A 354 3.32 25.41 -38.64
CA SER A 354 3.43 25.19 -40.10
C SER A 354 3.95 23.79 -40.42
N ASP A 355 3.55 23.25 -41.57
CA ASP A 355 4.03 21.93 -42.05
C ASP A 355 5.54 21.88 -42.13
N GLU A 356 6.18 22.98 -42.52
CA GLU A 356 7.65 23.09 -42.56
C GLU A 356 8.30 22.98 -41.17
N SER A 357 7.68 23.63 -40.14
CA SER A 357 8.16 23.53 -38.76
C SER A 357 7.94 22.14 -38.18
N LEU A 358 6.85 21.48 -38.52
CA LEU A 358 6.58 20.10 -38.14
C LEU A 358 7.58 19.13 -38.76
N LYS A 359 7.88 19.32 -40.06
CA LYS A 359 8.91 18.57 -40.79
C LYS A 359 10.28 18.74 -40.15
N ASN A 360 10.69 19.97 -39.83
CA ASN A 360 11.93 20.25 -39.12
C ASN A 360 12.04 19.55 -37.77
N CYS A 361 10.92 19.42 -37.01
CA CYS A 361 10.87 18.64 -35.77
C CYS A 361 11.15 17.16 -36.04
N LYS A 362 10.52 16.57 -37.07
CA LYS A 362 10.73 15.16 -37.46
C LYS A 362 12.19 14.94 -37.90
N GLU A 363 12.73 15.78 -38.78
CA GLU A 363 14.11 15.67 -39.29
C GLU A 363 15.17 15.73 -38.17
N LYS A 364 14.96 16.55 -37.16
CA LYS A 364 15.80 16.60 -35.95
C LYS A 364 15.86 15.26 -35.24
N ILE A 365 14.75 14.62 -35.03
CA ILE A 365 14.69 13.31 -34.35
C ILE A 365 15.31 12.23 -35.24
N VAL A 366 14.97 12.22 -36.54
CA VAL A 366 15.53 11.28 -37.50
C VAL A 366 17.04 11.37 -37.53
N SER A 367 17.61 12.60 -37.47
CA SER A 367 19.05 12.80 -37.41
C SER A 367 19.69 12.19 -36.16
N LEU A 368 19.04 12.33 -34.99
CA LEU A 368 19.51 11.73 -33.74
C LEU A 368 19.43 10.19 -33.80
N ILE A 369 18.33 9.63 -34.33
CA ILE A 369 18.14 8.19 -34.49
C ILE A 369 19.27 7.61 -35.36
N LYS A 370 19.55 8.23 -36.52
CA LYS A 370 20.60 7.78 -37.45
C LYS A 370 21.99 7.99 -36.87
N LYS A 371 22.24 9.14 -36.22
CA LYS A 371 23.56 9.49 -35.65
C LYS A 371 23.99 8.51 -34.57
N TYR A 372 23.08 8.11 -33.72
CA TYR A 372 23.37 7.29 -32.54
C TYR A 372 22.95 5.82 -32.69
N GLY A 373 22.32 5.43 -33.79
CA GLY A 373 21.87 4.05 -34.00
C GLY A 373 20.79 3.64 -32.93
N VAL A 374 19.78 4.47 -32.74
CA VAL A 374 18.73 4.23 -31.74
C VAL A 374 17.97 2.96 -32.09
N ASP A 375 17.77 2.08 -31.07
CA ASP A 375 17.03 0.84 -31.21
C ASP A 375 15.52 1.04 -30.91
N ILE A 376 15.20 1.91 -29.92
CA ILE A 376 13.84 2.06 -29.38
C ILE A 376 13.58 3.52 -29.00
N ILE A 377 12.33 3.98 -29.20
CA ILE A 377 11.83 5.26 -28.69
C ILE A 377 10.99 4.98 -27.43
N ALA A 378 11.38 5.55 -26.29
CA ALA A 378 10.63 5.51 -25.04
C ALA A 378 9.81 6.79 -24.89
N ILE A 379 8.48 6.71 -24.90
CA ILE A 379 7.59 7.87 -24.81
C ILE A 379 6.94 7.89 -23.41
N GLY A 380 7.07 9.01 -22.69
CA GLY A 380 6.40 9.23 -21.41
C GLY A 380 4.87 9.21 -21.55
N ASN A 381 4.16 8.71 -20.53
CA ASN A 381 2.70 8.56 -20.56
C ASN A 381 1.92 9.76 -19.99
N GLY A 382 2.55 10.93 -19.87
CA GLY A 382 1.90 12.12 -19.31
C GLY A 382 1.16 12.96 -20.35
N THR A 383 1.09 14.26 -20.07
CA THR A 383 0.41 15.23 -20.93
C THR A 383 1.03 15.22 -22.34
N ALA A 384 0.19 15.20 -23.39
CA ALA A 384 0.59 15.09 -24.80
C ALA A 384 1.23 13.75 -25.20
N SER A 385 1.09 12.69 -24.41
CA SER A 385 1.63 11.37 -24.73
C SER A 385 1.05 10.82 -26.04
N ARG A 386 -0.25 10.98 -26.24
CA ARG A 386 -0.96 10.47 -27.43
C ARG A 386 -0.53 11.19 -28.71
N GLU A 387 -0.43 12.51 -28.64
CA GLU A 387 0.04 13.32 -29.76
C GLU A 387 1.51 12.96 -30.09
N SER A 388 2.31 12.68 -29.06
CA SER A 388 3.71 12.24 -29.23
C SER A 388 3.77 10.83 -29.82
N GLU A 389 2.90 9.92 -29.42
CA GLU A 389 2.78 8.59 -29.99
C GLU A 389 2.47 8.65 -31.48
N LYS A 390 1.42 9.43 -31.85
CA LYS A 390 1.04 9.66 -33.24
C LYS A 390 2.18 10.31 -34.05
N PHE A 391 2.81 11.35 -33.50
CA PHE A 391 3.94 12.00 -34.12
C PHE A 391 5.10 11.03 -34.39
N CYS A 392 5.44 10.16 -33.44
CA CYS A 392 6.50 9.16 -33.62
C CYS A 392 6.10 8.09 -34.63
N ALA A 393 4.88 7.59 -34.61
CA ALA A 393 4.38 6.63 -35.59
C ALA A 393 4.42 7.18 -37.02
N ASP A 394 3.84 8.40 -37.22
CA ASP A 394 3.87 9.07 -38.52
C ASP A 394 5.30 9.28 -39.02
N MET A 395 6.21 9.68 -38.14
CA MET A 395 7.64 9.88 -38.47
C MET A 395 8.34 8.54 -38.85
N ILE A 396 8.10 7.46 -38.09
CA ILE A 396 8.66 6.15 -38.39
C ILE A 396 8.22 5.68 -39.77
N HIS A 397 6.94 5.85 -40.07
CA HIS A 397 6.35 5.46 -41.36
C HIS A 397 6.88 6.33 -42.51
N GLU A 398 6.87 7.66 -42.37
CA GLU A 398 7.26 8.64 -43.41
C GLU A 398 8.74 8.50 -43.81
N TYR A 399 9.60 8.23 -42.85
CA TYR A 399 11.06 8.12 -43.09
C TYR A 399 11.56 6.68 -43.19
N GLY A 400 10.67 5.67 -43.15
CA GLY A 400 11.02 4.25 -43.27
C GLY A 400 12.01 3.78 -42.21
N LEU A 401 11.85 4.20 -40.96
CA LEU A 401 12.81 3.90 -39.89
C LEU A 401 12.57 2.50 -39.33
N ASN A 402 13.64 1.76 -39.11
CA ASN A 402 13.57 0.45 -38.45
C ASN A 402 13.69 0.59 -36.92
N VAL A 403 12.84 1.41 -36.32
CA VAL A 403 12.73 1.62 -34.87
C VAL A 403 11.30 1.39 -34.43
N LYS A 404 11.13 0.92 -33.19
CA LYS A 404 9.80 0.79 -32.57
C LYS A 404 9.70 1.77 -31.40
N TYR A 405 8.48 2.01 -30.93
CA TYR A 405 8.28 2.81 -29.73
C TYR A 405 7.53 2.03 -28.65
N VAL A 406 7.67 2.51 -27.43
CA VAL A 406 7.01 1.97 -26.26
C VAL A 406 6.62 3.12 -25.33
N ILE A 407 5.45 2.99 -24.70
CA ILE A 407 5.00 3.95 -23.70
C ILE A 407 5.57 3.56 -22.34
N VAL A 408 6.21 4.52 -21.66
CA VAL A 408 6.87 4.35 -20.37
C VAL A 408 6.21 5.24 -19.34
N SER A 409 6.01 4.74 -18.12
CA SER A 409 5.48 5.56 -17.02
C SER A 409 6.46 6.68 -16.68
N GLU A 410 6.00 7.94 -16.74
CA GLU A 410 6.77 9.11 -16.30
C GLU A 410 6.53 9.49 -14.84
N ALA A 411 5.71 8.71 -14.11
CA ALA A 411 5.36 8.97 -12.71
C ALA A 411 6.60 9.26 -11.86
N GLY A 412 6.63 10.41 -11.18
CA GLY A 412 7.76 10.86 -10.37
C GLY A 412 9.02 11.33 -11.15
N ALA A 413 9.03 11.32 -12.50
CA ALA A 413 10.20 11.80 -13.26
C ALA A 413 10.51 13.28 -12.99
N SER A 414 9.50 14.11 -12.80
CA SER A 414 9.65 15.52 -12.39
C SER A 414 10.24 15.66 -10.97
N ILE A 415 9.89 14.76 -10.04
CA ILE A 415 10.48 14.75 -8.69
C ILE A 415 11.95 14.41 -8.76
N TYR A 416 12.31 13.38 -9.53
CA TYR A 416 13.71 13.02 -9.76
C TYR A 416 14.49 14.18 -10.39
N SER A 417 13.99 14.76 -11.49
CA SER A 417 14.71 15.78 -12.25
C SER A 417 15.05 17.03 -11.44
N ALA A 418 14.23 17.38 -10.44
CA ALA A 418 14.43 18.48 -9.52
C ALA A 418 15.24 18.09 -8.25
N SER A 419 15.55 16.81 -8.06
CA SER A 419 16.22 16.32 -6.86
C SER A 419 17.72 16.70 -6.81
N PRO A 420 18.29 16.80 -5.59
CA PRO A 420 19.74 16.97 -5.42
C PRO A 420 20.54 15.86 -6.11
N LEU A 421 20.03 14.63 -6.13
CA LEU A 421 20.66 13.50 -6.78
C LEU A 421 20.77 13.72 -8.31
N ALA A 422 19.70 14.17 -8.97
CA ALA A 422 19.71 14.44 -10.39
C ALA A 422 20.64 15.62 -10.74
N ILE A 423 20.78 16.61 -9.84
CA ILE A 423 21.75 17.70 -10.00
C ILE A 423 23.18 17.17 -9.95
N LEU A 424 23.49 16.25 -9.04
CA LEU A 424 24.81 15.62 -8.95
C LEU A 424 25.11 14.73 -10.16
N GLU A 425 24.14 13.93 -10.63
CA GLU A 425 24.30 13.07 -11.81
C GLU A 425 24.49 13.91 -13.11
N PHE A 426 23.83 15.05 -13.21
CA PHE A 426 23.78 15.89 -14.41
C PHE A 426 23.93 17.38 -14.07
N PRO A 427 25.12 17.83 -13.60
CA PRO A 427 25.34 19.22 -13.18
C PRO A 427 25.15 20.24 -14.32
N ASN A 428 25.42 19.84 -15.55
CA ASN A 428 25.34 20.69 -16.73
C ASN A 428 24.06 20.52 -17.55
N LEU A 429 23.12 19.70 -17.09
CA LEU A 429 21.87 19.44 -17.81
C LEU A 429 20.71 20.17 -17.16
N GLU A 430 19.88 20.82 -17.95
CA GLU A 430 18.68 21.49 -17.49
C GLU A 430 17.67 20.49 -16.87
N VAL A 431 16.90 20.94 -15.87
CA VAL A 431 15.93 20.12 -15.14
C VAL A 431 15.01 19.33 -16.08
N GLU A 432 14.50 19.99 -17.11
CA GLU A 432 13.56 19.40 -18.07
C GLU A 432 14.19 18.26 -18.89
N LYS A 433 15.48 18.35 -19.23
CA LYS A 433 16.19 17.31 -19.98
C LYS A 433 16.54 16.10 -19.11
N ARG A 434 16.72 16.29 -17.79
CA ARG A 434 16.96 15.18 -16.85
C ARG A 434 15.74 14.26 -16.74
N SER A 435 14.52 14.81 -16.86
CA SER A 435 13.28 14.03 -16.90
C SER A 435 13.28 13.05 -18.09
N ALA A 436 13.61 13.53 -19.27
CA ALA A 436 13.70 12.68 -20.46
C ALA A 436 14.74 11.56 -20.30
N VAL A 437 15.93 11.85 -19.73
CA VAL A 437 16.95 10.83 -19.44
C VAL A 437 16.38 9.75 -18.51
N SER A 438 15.66 10.16 -17.46
CA SER A 438 15.04 9.23 -16.52
C SER A 438 14.02 8.31 -17.21
N ILE A 439 13.18 8.83 -18.11
CA ILE A 439 12.22 8.02 -18.88
C ILE A 439 12.95 6.95 -19.70
N GLY A 440 14.05 7.29 -20.35
CA GLY A 440 14.86 6.33 -21.13
C GLY A 440 15.48 5.24 -20.23
N ARG A 441 16.05 5.64 -19.10
CA ARG A 441 16.67 4.70 -18.15
C ARG A 441 15.65 3.76 -17.49
N ARG A 442 14.40 4.20 -17.27
CA ARG A 442 13.32 3.34 -16.79
C ARG A 442 13.01 2.21 -17.77
N LEU A 443 13.15 2.43 -19.06
CA LEU A 443 12.98 1.36 -20.04
C LEU A 443 14.14 0.36 -19.96
N GLN A 444 15.36 0.84 -19.77
CA GLN A 444 16.54 -0.04 -19.67
C GLN A 444 16.58 -0.84 -18.37
N ASP A 445 16.31 -0.21 -17.22
CA ASP A 445 16.16 -0.87 -15.91
C ASP A 445 15.22 -0.07 -15.00
N PRO A 446 13.94 -0.46 -14.92
CA PRO A 446 12.93 0.21 -14.09
C PRO A 446 13.33 0.29 -12.62
N LEU A 447 13.81 -0.82 -12.04
CA LEU A 447 14.18 -0.89 -10.62
C LEU A 447 15.31 0.09 -10.29
N SER A 448 16.39 0.06 -11.04
CA SER A 448 17.57 0.89 -10.81
C SER A 448 17.28 2.40 -10.92
N GLU A 449 16.30 2.79 -11.72
CA GLU A 449 15.94 4.19 -11.89
C GLU A 449 14.85 4.63 -10.89
N LEU A 450 13.81 3.81 -10.67
CA LEU A 450 12.71 4.17 -9.78
C LEU A 450 13.10 4.27 -8.30
N VAL A 451 14.10 3.52 -7.85
CA VAL A 451 14.63 3.64 -6.47
C VAL A 451 15.28 5.00 -6.16
N LYS A 452 15.55 5.82 -7.16
CA LYS A 452 16.04 7.20 -6.99
C LYS A 452 14.96 8.19 -6.58
N ILE A 453 13.70 7.78 -6.67
CA ILE A 453 12.52 8.59 -6.37
C ILE A 453 11.95 8.11 -5.03
N PRO A 454 11.58 9.01 -4.12
CA PRO A 454 10.82 8.61 -2.94
C PRO A 454 9.58 7.80 -3.37
N PRO A 455 9.34 6.59 -2.82
CA PRO A 455 8.27 5.71 -3.30
C PRO A 455 6.88 6.37 -3.27
N GLU A 456 6.63 7.24 -2.30
CA GLU A 456 5.42 8.06 -2.22
C GLU A 456 5.28 9.11 -3.34
N GLY A 457 6.36 9.39 -4.06
CA GLY A 457 6.38 10.26 -5.24
C GLY A 457 6.05 9.54 -6.55
N ILE A 458 5.99 8.21 -6.52
CA ILE A 458 5.57 7.39 -7.65
C ILE A 458 4.04 7.29 -7.61
N GLY A 459 3.36 7.71 -8.66
CA GLY A 459 1.90 7.64 -8.75
C GLY A 459 1.44 6.19 -8.95
N VAL A 460 0.97 5.54 -7.89
CA VAL A 460 0.56 4.14 -7.89
C VAL A 460 -0.93 3.93 -7.65
N GLY A 461 -1.72 5.00 -7.49
CA GLY A 461 -3.17 4.90 -7.36
C GLY A 461 -3.90 6.21 -7.13
N LEU A 462 -5.22 6.20 -7.41
CA LEU A 462 -6.09 7.39 -7.42
C LEU A 462 -6.21 8.12 -6.07
N TYR A 463 -6.17 7.41 -4.96
CA TYR A 463 -6.37 7.94 -3.60
C TYR A 463 -5.08 7.97 -2.77
N GLN A 464 -3.93 7.93 -3.41
CA GLN A 464 -2.63 7.87 -2.73
C GLN A 464 -2.40 9.04 -1.75
N HIS A 465 -2.95 10.22 -2.06
CA HIS A 465 -2.83 11.42 -1.20
C HIS A 465 -3.92 11.54 -0.13
N ASP A 466 -4.86 10.57 -0.06
CA ASP A 466 -5.95 10.58 0.92
C ASP A 466 -5.76 9.57 2.05
N VAL A 467 -4.74 8.72 1.95
CA VAL A 467 -4.38 7.74 2.99
C VAL A 467 -3.37 8.32 3.98
N ALA A 468 -3.18 7.65 5.11
CA ALA A 468 -2.21 8.06 6.13
C ALA A 468 -0.78 8.03 5.57
N VAL A 469 -0.14 9.20 5.49
CA VAL A 469 1.17 9.40 4.84
C VAL A 469 2.26 8.52 5.44
N LYS A 470 2.33 8.40 6.77
CA LYS A 470 3.33 7.56 7.45
C LYS A 470 3.18 6.10 7.08
N THR A 471 1.96 5.57 7.19
CA THR A 471 1.65 4.17 6.87
C THR A 471 1.89 3.86 5.39
N LEU A 472 1.51 4.78 4.50
CA LEU A 472 1.81 4.67 3.07
C LEU A 472 3.31 4.54 2.84
N LYS A 473 4.09 5.47 3.39
CA LYS A 473 5.55 5.50 3.22
C LYS A 473 6.20 4.19 3.69
N GLU A 474 5.89 3.74 4.91
CA GLU A 474 6.44 2.51 5.49
C GLU A 474 6.12 1.28 4.62
N ASN A 475 4.92 1.21 4.05
CA ASN A 475 4.53 0.12 3.17
C ASN A 475 5.24 0.17 1.82
N LEU A 476 5.32 1.35 1.20
CA LEU A 476 6.00 1.50 -0.10
C LEU A 476 7.52 1.31 0.03
N ASP A 477 8.15 1.80 1.09
CA ASP A 477 9.57 1.55 1.38
C ASP A 477 9.85 0.04 1.54
N PHE A 478 8.95 -0.69 2.19
CA PHE A 478 9.05 -2.14 2.33
C PHE A 478 8.95 -2.86 0.97
N VAL A 479 8.07 -2.41 0.08
CA VAL A 479 7.95 -2.95 -1.28
C VAL A 479 9.25 -2.76 -2.07
N VAL A 480 9.86 -1.57 -2.00
CA VAL A 480 11.15 -1.33 -2.65
C VAL A 480 12.24 -2.23 -2.09
N LEU A 481 12.31 -2.34 -0.74
CA LEU A 481 13.24 -3.21 -0.07
C LEU A 481 13.08 -4.67 -0.54
N LYS A 482 11.86 -5.20 -0.58
CA LYS A 482 11.54 -6.56 -1.04
C LYS A 482 11.95 -6.74 -2.51
N ALA A 483 11.60 -5.82 -3.41
CA ALA A 483 11.93 -5.89 -4.82
C ALA A 483 13.45 -5.90 -5.06
N VAL A 484 14.19 -5.01 -4.40
CA VAL A 484 15.66 -4.92 -4.54
C VAL A 484 16.35 -6.20 -4.07
N ASN A 485 15.94 -6.75 -2.92
CA ASN A 485 16.55 -7.96 -2.37
C ASN A 485 16.14 -9.23 -3.13
N SER A 486 14.96 -9.26 -3.76
CA SER A 486 14.54 -10.40 -4.61
C SER A 486 15.35 -10.49 -5.90
N VAL A 487 15.66 -9.35 -6.52
CA VAL A 487 16.48 -9.26 -7.75
C VAL A 487 17.97 -9.47 -7.44
N GLY A 488 18.45 -8.94 -6.32
CA GLY A 488 19.86 -8.87 -5.97
C GLY A 488 20.57 -7.70 -6.68
N VAL A 489 21.69 -7.28 -6.12
CA VAL A 489 22.35 -6.02 -6.49
C VAL A 489 23.81 -6.27 -6.84
N ASN A 490 24.23 -5.89 -8.06
CA ASN A 490 25.65 -5.91 -8.45
C ASN A 490 26.39 -4.79 -7.70
N VAL A 491 27.29 -5.17 -6.81
CA VAL A 491 28.03 -4.24 -5.95
C VAL A 491 28.91 -3.26 -6.77
N ASN A 492 29.34 -3.66 -7.95
CA ASN A 492 30.22 -2.86 -8.79
C ASN A 492 29.51 -1.76 -9.61
N THR A 493 28.22 -1.96 -9.90
CA THR A 493 27.44 -1.03 -10.76
C THR A 493 26.32 -0.31 -10.04
N ALA A 494 25.96 -0.78 -8.85
CA ALA A 494 24.85 -0.23 -8.08
C ALA A 494 25.08 1.24 -7.68
N SER A 495 24.03 2.03 -7.84
CA SER A 495 23.99 3.40 -7.32
C SER A 495 23.84 3.41 -5.79
N PRO A 496 24.26 4.50 -5.12
CA PRO A 496 23.97 4.66 -3.68
C PRO A 496 22.49 4.50 -3.35
N SER A 497 21.60 4.97 -4.22
CA SER A 497 20.14 4.85 -4.07
C SER A 497 19.63 3.41 -4.14
N LEU A 498 20.31 2.54 -4.89
CA LEU A 498 19.96 1.12 -4.95
C LEU A 498 20.54 0.38 -3.73
N LEU A 499 21.78 0.67 -3.35
CA LEU A 499 22.44 0.04 -2.20
C LEU A 499 21.73 0.31 -0.87
N GLN A 500 21.07 1.44 -0.70
CA GLN A 500 20.35 1.76 0.55
C GLN A 500 19.19 0.80 0.85
N TYR A 501 18.66 0.11 -0.16
CA TYR A 501 17.59 -0.88 0.00
C TYR A 501 18.12 -2.32 0.11
N VAL A 502 19.42 -2.53 0.06
CA VAL A 502 20.00 -3.84 0.35
C VAL A 502 19.94 -4.10 1.85
N SER A 503 19.41 -5.25 2.20
CA SER A 503 19.20 -5.68 3.58
C SER A 503 20.49 -5.60 4.40
N GLY A 504 20.45 -4.99 5.58
CA GLY A 504 21.61 -4.86 6.48
C GLY A 504 22.62 -3.76 6.13
N ILE A 505 22.46 -3.02 5.01
CA ILE A 505 23.36 -1.92 4.61
C ILE A 505 22.84 -0.58 5.14
N ASN A 506 23.73 0.22 5.71
CA ASN A 506 23.46 1.58 6.14
C ASN A 506 24.31 2.61 5.34
N LYS A 507 24.01 3.89 5.50
CA LYS A 507 24.70 4.97 4.79
C LYS A 507 26.23 4.89 4.88
N LYS A 508 26.80 4.61 6.05
CA LYS A 508 28.24 4.50 6.24
C LYS A 508 28.85 3.33 5.43
N ASN A 509 28.11 2.24 5.32
CA ASN A 509 28.51 1.09 4.52
C ASN A 509 28.47 1.43 3.02
N ILE A 510 27.44 2.18 2.58
CA ILE A 510 27.32 2.64 1.19
C ILE A 510 28.53 3.51 0.83
N ASP A 511 28.81 4.52 1.66
CA ASP A 511 29.95 5.44 1.40
C ASP A 511 31.26 4.66 1.28
N LYS A 512 31.52 3.68 2.18
CA LYS A 512 32.72 2.84 2.11
C LYS A 512 32.80 1.99 0.83
N ILE A 513 31.70 1.40 0.38
CA ILE A 513 31.65 0.61 -0.86
C ILE A 513 31.96 1.50 -2.07
N ILE A 514 31.34 2.69 -2.11
CA ILE A 514 31.54 3.64 -3.21
C ILE A 514 32.98 4.15 -3.22
N ASP A 515 33.48 4.65 -2.06
CA ASP A 515 34.87 5.13 -1.93
C ASP A 515 35.88 4.05 -2.30
N TYR A 516 35.64 2.80 -1.91
CA TYR A 516 36.50 1.68 -2.26
C TYR A 516 36.53 1.45 -3.77
N ARG A 517 35.37 1.43 -4.41
CA ARG A 517 35.21 1.27 -5.86
C ARG A 517 35.89 2.38 -6.63
N ASP A 518 35.77 3.62 -6.19
CA ASP A 518 36.32 4.80 -6.88
C ASP A 518 37.84 4.87 -6.75
N ASN A 519 38.39 4.43 -5.60
CA ASN A 519 39.85 4.53 -5.37
C ASN A 519 40.63 3.26 -5.72
N ASN A 520 40.01 2.06 -5.66
CA ASN A 520 40.70 0.78 -5.85
C ASN A 520 40.20 0.01 -7.08
N GLY A 521 39.17 0.53 -7.75
CA GLY A 521 38.53 -0.13 -8.86
C GLY A 521 37.53 -1.20 -8.43
N ARG A 522 37.35 -2.18 -9.25
CA ARG A 522 36.33 -3.21 -9.12
C ARG A 522 36.55 -4.12 -7.89
N ILE A 523 35.47 -4.47 -7.21
CA ILE A 523 35.43 -5.52 -6.18
C ILE A 523 35.34 -6.88 -6.90
N ASN A 524 36.29 -7.79 -6.63
CA ASN A 524 36.43 -9.06 -7.36
C ASN A 524 35.78 -10.26 -6.64
N SER A 525 35.47 -10.14 -5.34
CA SER A 525 34.81 -11.23 -4.61
C SER A 525 34.00 -10.71 -3.41
N ARG A 526 33.05 -11.52 -2.94
CA ARG A 526 32.35 -11.29 -1.67
C ARG A 526 33.29 -11.33 -0.47
N ASP A 527 34.33 -12.16 -0.53
CA ASP A 527 35.35 -12.28 0.50
C ASP A 527 36.21 -11.00 0.62
N GLU A 528 36.44 -10.31 -0.49
CA GLU A 528 37.11 -9.00 -0.50
C GLU A 528 36.34 -7.95 0.32
N ILE A 529 35.01 -7.92 0.23
CA ILE A 529 34.15 -7.03 1.03
C ILE A 529 34.38 -7.25 2.52
N LYS A 530 34.51 -8.54 2.95
CA LYS A 530 34.79 -8.92 4.33
C LYS A 530 36.21 -8.55 4.75
N LYS A 531 37.21 -8.96 3.98
CA LYS A 531 38.64 -8.71 4.26
C LYS A 531 38.96 -7.21 4.37
N LYS A 532 38.35 -6.39 3.50
CA LYS A 532 38.53 -4.93 3.52
C LYS A 532 37.64 -4.22 4.54
N LYS A 533 36.83 -4.95 5.32
CA LYS A 533 35.91 -4.41 6.33
C LYS A 533 35.00 -3.31 5.80
N LEU A 534 34.53 -3.46 4.56
CA LEU A 534 33.57 -2.53 3.95
C LEU A 534 32.22 -2.61 4.67
N LEU A 535 31.88 -3.78 5.18
CA LEU A 535 30.73 -4.04 6.06
C LEU A 535 31.23 -4.55 7.42
N SER A 536 30.46 -4.30 8.49
CA SER A 536 30.65 -5.01 9.77
C SER A 536 30.23 -6.47 9.65
N ASP A 537 30.68 -7.36 10.55
CA ASP A 537 30.37 -8.80 10.46
C ASP A 537 28.86 -9.05 10.39
N LYS A 538 28.06 -8.37 11.22
CA LYS A 538 26.60 -8.47 11.19
C LYS A 538 26.00 -7.91 9.91
N ALA A 539 26.46 -6.76 9.41
CA ALA A 539 26.00 -6.20 8.16
C ALA A 539 26.39 -7.08 6.96
N TYR A 540 27.57 -7.69 7.01
CA TYR A 540 28.03 -8.64 6.00
C TYR A 540 27.10 -9.86 5.94
N GLU A 541 26.85 -10.50 7.08
CA GLU A 541 25.94 -11.65 7.16
C GLU A 541 24.55 -11.30 6.56
N GLN A 542 23.99 -10.16 6.91
CA GLN A 542 22.66 -9.76 6.46
C GLN A 542 22.59 -9.37 4.98
N ALA A 543 23.67 -8.84 4.42
CA ALA A 543 23.67 -8.21 3.10
C ALA A 543 24.28 -9.09 2.00
N ILE A 544 25.24 -9.94 2.34
CA ILE A 544 26.14 -10.52 1.34
C ILE A 544 25.44 -11.43 0.32
N GLY A 545 24.38 -12.12 0.74
CA GLY A 545 23.60 -12.95 -0.16
C GLY A 545 22.79 -12.17 -1.18
N PHE A 546 22.52 -10.90 -0.91
CA PHE A 546 21.82 -9.98 -1.81
C PHE A 546 22.78 -9.15 -2.69
N LEU A 547 24.06 -9.05 -2.29
CA LEU A 547 25.10 -8.44 -3.09
C LEU A 547 25.70 -9.47 -4.04
N ARG A 548 25.78 -9.13 -5.31
CA ARG A 548 26.36 -9.97 -6.35
C ARG A 548 27.65 -9.36 -6.90
N VAL A 549 28.62 -10.22 -7.19
CA VAL A 549 29.84 -9.85 -7.90
C VAL A 549 29.83 -10.59 -9.23
N LEU A 550 29.33 -9.89 -10.26
CA LEU A 550 29.33 -10.44 -11.63
C LEU A 550 30.77 -10.40 -12.19
N GLU A 551 31.16 -11.41 -12.92
CA GLU A 551 32.52 -11.54 -13.49
C GLU A 551 33.62 -11.45 -12.40
N GLY A 552 33.39 -11.96 -11.20
CA GLY A 552 34.37 -12.04 -10.11
C GLY A 552 35.22 -13.31 -10.17
N ASP A 553 36.12 -13.45 -9.17
CA ASP A 553 37.03 -14.60 -9.08
C ASP A 553 36.29 -15.91 -8.76
N ASN A 554 35.13 -15.84 -8.08
CA ASN A 554 34.30 -16.97 -7.69
C ASN A 554 32.93 -16.89 -8.36
N VAL A 555 32.59 -17.87 -9.19
CA VAL A 555 31.29 -17.94 -9.88
C VAL A 555 30.11 -17.92 -8.91
N LEU A 556 30.25 -18.52 -7.71
CA LEU A 556 29.19 -18.51 -6.69
C LEU A 556 28.85 -17.10 -6.20
N ASP A 557 29.78 -16.14 -6.30
CA ASP A 557 29.56 -14.76 -5.90
C ASP A 557 28.57 -14.02 -6.83
N SER A 558 28.33 -14.54 -8.03
CA SER A 558 27.29 -14.04 -8.95
C SER A 558 25.89 -14.57 -8.64
N THR A 559 25.79 -15.63 -7.81
CA THR A 559 24.54 -16.32 -7.48
C THR A 559 23.85 -15.73 -6.26
N SER A 560 22.64 -16.21 -5.96
CA SER A 560 21.92 -15.90 -4.72
C SER A 560 22.30 -16.82 -3.55
N ILE A 561 23.25 -17.75 -3.71
CA ILE A 561 23.72 -18.63 -2.65
C ILE A 561 24.45 -17.80 -1.59
N HIS A 562 24.08 -17.96 -0.33
CA HIS A 562 24.80 -17.30 0.76
C HIS A 562 26.16 -17.95 0.98
N PRO A 563 27.24 -17.19 1.30
CA PRO A 563 28.57 -17.77 1.54
C PRO A 563 28.62 -18.87 2.61
N GLU A 564 27.71 -18.84 3.59
CA GLU A 564 27.56 -19.92 4.58
C GLU A 564 27.27 -21.29 3.94
N SER A 565 26.66 -21.31 2.78
CA SER A 565 26.27 -22.52 2.05
C SER A 565 27.26 -22.94 0.97
N TYR A 566 28.42 -22.24 0.82
CA TYR A 566 29.40 -22.58 -0.20
C TYR A 566 30.01 -23.97 0.01
N ASP A 567 30.34 -24.36 1.25
CA ASP A 567 30.88 -25.67 1.53
C ASP A 567 29.89 -26.79 1.19
N ILE A 568 28.60 -26.56 1.45
CA ILE A 568 27.52 -27.50 1.09
C ILE A 568 27.43 -27.57 -0.45
N THR A 569 27.54 -26.43 -1.14
CA THR A 569 27.48 -26.37 -2.60
C THR A 569 28.65 -27.12 -3.24
N PHE A 570 29.87 -26.94 -2.75
CA PHE A 570 31.03 -27.68 -3.26
C PHE A 570 30.90 -29.19 -3.01
N LYS A 571 30.45 -29.62 -1.82
CA LYS A 571 30.17 -31.03 -1.54
C LYS A 571 29.09 -31.61 -2.47
N LEU A 572 28.05 -30.85 -2.79
CA LEU A 572 27.01 -31.25 -3.75
C LEU A 572 27.59 -31.49 -5.14
N LEU A 573 28.43 -30.58 -5.63
CA LEU A 573 29.11 -30.72 -6.92
C LEU A 573 30.00 -31.96 -6.93
N ASP A 574 30.80 -32.19 -5.89
CA ASP A 574 31.70 -33.38 -5.75
C ASP A 574 30.90 -34.69 -5.74
N ILE A 575 29.78 -34.76 -4.99
CA ILE A 575 28.92 -35.97 -4.93
C ILE A 575 28.36 -36.30 -6.31
N LEU A 576 28.03 -35.29 -7.09
CA LEU A 576 27.43 -35.46 -8.42
C LEU A 576 28.48 -35.54 -9.54
N GLY A 577 29.76 -35.45 -9.25
CA GLY A 577 30.86 -35.46 -10.22
C GLY A 577 30.84 -34.24 -11.14
N LEU A 578 30.32 -33.10 -10.66
CA LEU A 578 30.21 -31.82 -11.38
C LEU A 578 31.35 -30.90 -10.97
N SER A 579 31.71 -30.00 -11.88
CA SER A 579 32.71 -28.96 -11.67
C SER A 579 32.10 -27.56 -11.63
N ILE A 580 32.84 -26.58 -11.13
CA ILE A 580 32.44 -25.17 -11.12
C ILE A 580 32.15 -24.65 -12.55
N SER A 581 32.83 -25.18 -13.57
CA SER A 581 32.61 -24.82 -14.97
C SER A 581 31.28 -25.30 -15.53
N ASP A 582 30.61 -26.26 -14.86
CA ASP A 582 29.31 -26.77 -15.30
C ASP A 582 28.16 -25.85 -14.85
N ILE A 583 28.41 -24.92 -13.91
CA ILE A 583 27.39 -24.01 -13.37
C ILE A 583 26.79 -23.18 -14.51
N GLY A 584 25.45 -23.19 -14.62
CA GLY A 584 24.68 -22.49 -15.65
C GLY A 584 24.64 -23.18 -17.01
N THR A 585 25.18 -24.39 -17.13
CA THR A 585 25.12 -25.18 -18.39
C THR A 585 23.89 -26.09 -18.44
N LEU A 586 23.52 -26.57 -19.63
CA LEU A 586 22.46 -27.57 -19.79
C LEU A 586 22.81 -28.89 -19.08
N HIS A 587 24.11 -29.26 -19.04
CA HIS A 587 24.58 -30.47 -18.37
C HIS A 587 24.23 -30.48 -16.88
N ILE A 588 24.52 -29.40 -16.13
CA ILE A 588 24.15 -29.34 -14.71
C ILE A 588 22.64 -29.35 -14.51
N SER A 589 21.90 -28.72 -15.41
CA SER A 589 20.42 -28.72 -15.36
C SER A 589 19.85 -30.14 -15.49
N ASP A 590 20.35 -30.94 -16.43
CA ASP A 590 19.92 -32.31 -16.64
C ASP A 590 20.25 -33.20 -15.44
N VAL A 591 21.48 -33.10 -14.92
CA VAL A 591 21.90 -33.86 -13.72
C VAL A 591 21.05 -33.48 -12.51
N LEU A 592 20.91 -32.19 -12.21
CA LEU A 592 20.18 -31.72 -11.02
C LEU A 592 18.67 -31.94 -11.09
N SER A 593 18.12 -32.10 -12.29
CA SER A 593 16.68 -32.41 -12.46
C SER A 593 16.34 -33.87 -12.11
N GLY A 594 17.31 -34.78 -12.18
CA GLY A 594 17.14 -36.21 -11.95
C GLY A 594 17.52 -36.69 -10.55
N VAL A 595 17.98 -35.82 -9.64
CA VAL A 595 18.48 -36.22 -8.32
C VAL A 595 17.38 -36.45 -7.30
N ASP A 596 17.59 -37.46 -6.45
CA ASP A 596 16.79 -37.66 -5.25
C ASP A 596 17.20 -36.65 -4.17
N ARG A 597 16.28 -35.75 -3.85
CA ARG A 597 16.54 -34.63 -2.91
C ARG A 597 16.62 -35.07 -1.46
N ASP A 598 15.85 -36.08 -1.06
CA ASP A 598 15.83 -36.56 0.31
C ASP A 598 17.15 -37.29 0.63
N ASP A 599 17.71 -38.05 -0.33
CA ASP A 599 19.03 -38.67 -0.23
C ASP A 599 20.15 -37.61 -0.12
N LEU A 600 20.07 -36.56 -0.94
CA LEU A 600 21.03 -35.45 -0.92
C LEU A 600 20.99 -34.64 0.38
N VAL A 601 19.80 -34.34 0.89
CA VAL A 601 19.61 -33.66 2.19
C VAL A 601 20.34 -34.45 3.29
N SER A 602 20.14 -35.78 3.32
CA SER A 602 20.79 -36.67 4.30
C SER A 602 22.32 -36.70 4.17
N LYS A 603 22.86 -36.76 2.94
CA LYS A 603 24.29 -36.80 2.65
C LYS A 603 25.01 -35.49 2.93
N LEU A 604 24.33 -34.36 2.66
CA LEU A 604 24.90 -33.03 2.82
C LEU A 604 24.72 -32.46 4.24
N GLY A 605 23.80 -33.04 5.02
CA GLY A 605 23.48 -32.56 6.37
C GLY A 605 22.84 -31.14 6.33
N THR A 606 21.97 -30.89 5.35
CA THR A 606 21.28 -29.62 5.14
C THR A 606 19.78 -29.84 5.14
N ASP A 607 19.00 -28.75 5.01
CA ASP A 607 17.56 -28.81 4.85
C ASP A 607 17.14 -28.74 3.36
N ILE A 608 15.90 -29.15 3.10
CA ILE A 608 15.34 -29.20 1.74
C ILE A 608 15.26 -27.81 1.08
N TYR A 609 14.98 -26.75 1.86
CA TYR A 609 14.84 -25.40 1.32
C TYR A 609 16.20 -24.84 0.88
N THR A 610 17.24 -25.04 1.71
CA THR A 610 18.62 -24.65 1.36
C THR A 610 19.12 -25.43 0.14
N LEU A 611 18.87 -26.72 0.06
CA LEU A 611 19.23 -27.53 -1.10
C LEU A 611 18.52 -27.06 -2.38
N ASP A 612 17.22 -26.81 -2.32
CA ASP A 612 16.45 -26.31 -3.46
C ASP A 612 16.92 -24.94 -3.95
N ASP A 613 17.28 -24.04 -3.04
CA ASP A 613 17.81 -22.72 -3.40
C ASP A 613 19.21 -22.83 -4.04
N ILE A 614 20.05 -23.75 -3.54
CA ILE A 614 21.35 -24.05 -4.16
C ILE A 614 21.14 -24.60 -5.59
N ILE A 615 20.31 -25.62 -5.74
CA ILE A 615 20.04 -26.26 -7.06
C ILE A 615 19.53 -25.23 -8.07
N LYS A 616 18.54 -24.41 -7.71
CA LYS A 616 18.00 -23.34 -8.57
C LYS A 616 19.11 -22.35 -8.98
N SER A 617 19.96 -21.98 -8.04
CA SER A 617 21.04 -21.02 -8.29
C SER A 617 22.17 -21.61 -9.15
N LEU A 618 22.44 -22.92 -9.06
CA LEU A 618 23.42 -23.59 -9.90
C LEU A 618 22.93 -23.76 -11.35
N ILE A 619 21.65 -24.04 -11.54
CA ILE A 619 21.01 -24.14 -12.85
C ILE A 619 20.99 -22.75 -13.54
N SER A 620 20.68 -21.70 -12.79
CA SER A 620 20.55 -20.33 -13.33
C SER A 620 21.28 -19.33 -12.44
N PRO A 621 22.61 -19.24 -12.52
CA PRO A 621 23.42 -18.44 -11.58
C PRO A 621 23.13 -16.94 -11.64
N ASN A 622 22.86 -16.40 -12.82
CA ASN A 622 22.57 -14.98 -13.06
C ASN A 622 21.07 -14.70 -13.24
N ARG A 623 20.21 -15.61 -12.73
CA ARG A 623 18.75 -15.44 -12.86
C ARG A 623 18.30 -14.11 -12.30
N ASP A 624 17.65 -13.34 -13.15
CA ASP A 624 16.87 -12.17 -12.79
C ASP A 624 15.39 -12.57 -12.82
N PRO A 625 14.65 -12.55 -11.69
CA PRO A 625 13.24 -12.96 -11.66
C PRO A 625 12.36 -12.13 -12.62
N ARG A 626 12.83 -10.95 -13.05
CA ARG A 626 12.13 -10.09 -14.01
C ARG A 626 12.20 -10.61 -15.45
N ASP A 627 13.18 -11.43 -15.79
CA ASP A 627 13.33 -11.96 -17.15
C ASP A 627 12.21 -12.95 -17.54
N GLU A 628 11.48 -13.50 -16.52
CA GLU A 628 10.32 -14.38 -16.72
C GLU A 628 9.02 -13.61 -16.94
N MET A 629 9.01 -12.29 -16.71
CA MET A 629 7.85 -11.44 -16.92
C MET A 629 7.66 -11.11 -18.42
N PRO A 630 6.42 -10.90 -18.88
CA PRO A 630 6.17 -10.54 -20.28
C PRO A 630 6.84 -9.21 -20.64
N GLN A 631 7.55 -9.22 -21.76
CA GLN A 631 8.24 -8.02 -22.27
C GLN A 631 7.24 -6.93 -22.69
N PRO A 632 7.56 -5.63 -22.54
CA PRO A 632 6.70 -4.55 -22.99
C PRO A 632 6.30 -4.68 -24.46
N ILE A 633 5.05 -4.35 -24.79
CA ILE A 633 4.55 -4.38 -26.17
C ILE A 633 5.19 -3.25 -26.96
N LEU A 634 5.99 -3.61 -27.97
CA LEU A 634 6.60 -2.67 -28.90
C LEU A 634 5.63 -2.37 -30.04
N LYS A 635 5.31 -1.08 -30.23
CA LYS A 635 4.33 -0.58 -31.20
C LYS A 635 5.01 0.06 -32.41
N SER A 636 4.37 0.02 -33.59
CA SER A 636 4.69 0.78 -34.79
C SER A 636 3.57 1.70 -35.23
N ASP A 637 2.32 1.42 -34.84
CA ASP A 637 1.11 2.09 -35.28
C ASP A 637 0.22 2.48 -34.11
N VAL A 638 -0.70 3.43 -34.34
CA VAL A 638 -1.65 3.97 -33.35
C VAL A 638 -3.07 3.54 -33.70
N LEU A 639 -3.81 3.03 -32.70
CA LEU A 639 -5.25 2.73 -32.80
C LEU A 639 -6.08 4.00 -32.54
N ASP A 640 -7.14 4.21 -33.36
CA ASP A 640 -8.16 5.21 -33.07
C ASP A 640 -9.42 4.53 -32.50
N ILE A 641 -10.15 5.22 -31.60
CA ILE A 641 -11.40 4.68 -31.00
C ILE A 641 -12.47 4.34 -32.08
N LYS A 642 -12.39 5.02 -33.21
CA LYS A 642 -13.30 4.79 -34.36
C LYS A 642 -13.01 3.47 -35.11
N ASP A 643 -11.81 2.93 -34.94
CA ASP A 643 -11.38 1.67 -35.54
C ASP A 643 -11.85 0.48 -34.71
N LEU A 644 -12.37 0.71 -33.51
CA LEU A 644 -12.85 -0.32 -32.63
C LEU A 644 -14.27 -0.78 -32.97
N SER A 645 -14.51 -2.06 -32.79
CA SER A 645 -15.85 -2.66 -32.86
C SER A 645 -16.12 -3.53 -31.62
N VAL A 646 -17.37 -3.57 -31.19
CA VAL A 646 -17.78 -4.46 -30.08
C VAL A 646 -17.51 -5.91 -30.47
N GLY A 647 -16.87 -6.67 -29.56
CA GLY A 647 -16.41 -8.03 -29.80
C GLY A 647 -14.97 -8.11 -30.34
N MET A 648 -14.34 -7.00 -30.71
CA MET A 648 -12.96 -6.98 -31.19
C MET A 648 -12.00 -7.47 -30.09
N LYS A 649 -11.12 -8.41 -30.44
CA LYS A 649 -10.05 -8.90 -29.58
C LYS A 649 -8.83 -7.99 -29.73
N LEU A 650 -8.31 -7.54 -28.60
CA LEU A 650 -7.11 -6.68 -28.51
C LEU A 650 -6.15 -7.27 -27.48
N GLN A 651 -4.90 -6.88 -27.58
CA GLN A 651 -3.92 -7.10 -26.53
C GLN A 651 -3.61 -5.76 -25.89
N GLY A 652 -3.61 -5.73 -24.56
CA GLY A 652 -3.35 -4.48 -23.81
C GLY A 652 -2.48 -4.74 -22.59
N THR A 653 -1.92 -3.64 -22.06
CA THR A 653 -1.09 -3.66 -20.85
C THR A 653 -1.88 -3.09 -19.68
N VAL A 654 -1.92 -3.80 -18.55
CA VAL A 654 -2.56 -3.33 -17.31
C VAL A 654 -1.79 -2.12 -16.76
N ARG A 655 -2.45 -0.97 -16.71
CA ARG A 655 -1.87 0.29 -16.21
C ARG A 655 -2.10 0.53 -14.73
N ASN A 656 -3.28 0.14 -14.27
CA ASN A 656 -3.67 0.35 -12.88
C ASN A 656 -4.69 -0.70 -12.47
N VAL A 657 -4.56 -1.20 -11.24
CA VAL A 657 -5.49 -2.15 -10.63
C VAL A 657 -6.12 -1.48 -9.42
N VAL A 658 -7.45 -1.48 -9.39
CA VAL A 658 -8.28 -0.84 -8.35
C VAL A 658 -9.34 -1.83 -7.86
N ASP A 659 -9.97 -1.57 -6.71
CA ASP A 659 -10.94 -2.49 -6.09
C ASP A 659 -12.11 -2.90 -6.98
N PHE A 660 -12.51 -2.04 -7.93
CA PHE A 660 -13.64 -2.29 -8.82
C PHE A 660 -13.26 -2.82 -10.20
N GLY A 661 -11.95 -2.95 -10.51
CA GLY A 661 -11.49 -3.43 -11.79
C GLY A 661 -10.05 -3.08 -12.13
N ALA A 662 -9.73 -3.10 -13.41
CA ALA A 662 -8.41 -2.74 -13.93
C ALA A 662 -8.52 -1.82 -15.14
N PHE A 663 -7.59 -0.88 -15.25
CA PHE A 663 -7.41 -0.02 -16.41
C PHE A 663 -6.33 -0.61 -17.31
N ILE A 664 -6.68 -0.79 -18.58
CA ILE A 664 -5.83 -1.47 -19.57
C ILE A 664 -5.55 -0.51 -20.73
N ASP A 665 -4.27 -0.26 -20.99
CA ASP A 665 -3.82 0.45 -22.17
C ASP A 665 -3.92 -0.50 -23.39
N ILE A 666 -4.88 -0.21 -24.26
CA ILE A 666 -5.08 -0.89 -25.53
C ILE A 666 -4.59 -0.06 -26.73
N GLY A 667 -3.84 1.03 -26.46
CA GLY A 667 -3.34 1.94 -27.48
C GLY A 667 -4.25 3.09 -27.82
N LEU A 668 -5.29 3.37 -27.01
CA LEU A 668 -6.17 4.51 -27.12
C LEU A 668 -5.75 5.68 -26.21
N HIS A 669 -6.38 6.86 -26.40
CA HIS A 669 -6.14 8.03 -25.55
C HIS A 669 -6.48 7.76 -24.08
N ASN A 670 -7.62 7.12 -23.84
CA ASN A 670 -8.05 6.70 -22.51
C ASN A 670 -7.90 5.19 -22.35
N ASP A 671 -7.40 4.76 -21.20
CA ASP A 671 -7.31 3.34 -20.87
C ASP A 671 -8.73 2.72 -20.86
N GLY A 672 -8.85 1.51 -21.38
CA GLY A 672 -10.08 0.75 -21.29
C GLY A 672 -10.29 0.20 -19.88
N LEU A 673 -11.53 0.22 -19.39
CA LEU A 673 -11.86 -0.33 -18.07
C LEU A 673 -12.38 -1.76 -18.18
N VAL A 674 -11.74 -2.68 -17.46
CA VAL A 674 -12.28 -4.01 -17.16
C VAL A 674 -12.85 -4.00 -15.74
N HIS A 675 -14.18 -4.13 -15.62
CA HIS A 675 -14.81 -4.24 -14.31
C HIS A 675 -14.47 -5.59 -13.65
N ILE A 676 -14.39 -5.67 -12.31
CA ILE A 676 -14.05 -6.89 -11.57
C ILE A 676 -14.85 -8.14 -12.01
N SER A 677 -16.12 -7.97 -12.34
CA SER A 677 -16.97 -9.06 -12.84
C SER A 677 -16.65 -9.54 -14.27
N ARG A 678 -15.69 -8.88 -14.94
CA ARG A 678 -15.29 -9.17 -16.33
C ARG A 678 -13.83 -9.62 -16.44
N ILE A 679 -13.15 -9.81 -15.30
CA ILE A 679 -11.76 -10.27 -15.23
C ILE A 679 -11.72 -11.79 -15.39
N THR A 680 -12.58 -12.50 -14.69
CA THR A 680 -12.69 -13.97 -14.73
C THR A 680 -14.13 -14.42 -14.51
N ASP A 681 -14.45 -15.65 -14.93
CA ASP A 681 -15.71 -16.33 -14.69
C ASP A 681 -15.90 -16.84 -13.25
N LYS A 682 -14.80 -16.87 -12.46
CA LYS A 682 -14.81 -17.24 -11.04
C LYS A 682 -14.98 -16.00 -10.16
N TYR A 683 -15.62 -16.17 -8.99
CA TYR A 683 -15.67 -15.11 -8.01
C TYR A 683 -14.27 -14.79 -7.48
N ILE A 684 -13.88 -13.53 -7.57
CA ILE A 684 -12.66 -13.00 -6.97
C ILE A 684 -13.00 -11.89 -5.98
N LYS A 685 -12.23 -11.79 -4.93
CA LYS A 685 -12.44 -10.77 -3.91
C LYS A 685 -11.85 -9.43 -4.35
N HIS A 686 -10.69 -9.47 -4.95
CA HIS A 686 -9.98 -8.29 -5.44
C HIS A 686 -9.43 -8.54 -6.86
N PRO A 687 -9.46 -7.55 -7.76
CA PRO A 687 -8.84 -7.64 -9.08
C PRO A 687 -7.34 -7.98 -9.04
N SER A 688 -6.64 -7.48 -8.01
CA SER A 688 -5.22 -7.76 -7.77
C SER A 688 -4.89 -9.21 -7.38
N ASP A 689 -5.91 -10.07 -7.19
CA ASP A 689 -5.70 -11.51 -7.00
C ASP A 689 -5.36 -12.21 -8.33
N ILE A 690 -5.65 -11.56 -9.47
CA ILE A 690 -5.45 -12.11 -10.82
C ILE A 690 -4.60 -11.20 -11.70
N LEU A 691 -4.71 -9.87 -11.55
CA LEU A 691 -4.05 -8.89 -12.41
C LEU A 691 -3.03 -8.06 -11.63
N SER A 692 -1.90 -7.83 -12.26
CA SER A 692 -0.84 -6.92 -11.80
C SER A 692 -0.56 -5.82 -12.82
N VAL A 693 -0.10 -4.66 -12.34
CA VAL A 693 0.33 -3.57 -13.24
C VAL A 693 1.51 -4.06 -14.09
N GLY A 694 1.42 -3.84 -15.39
CA GLY A 694 2.40 -4.32 -16.36
C GLY A 694 2.03 -5.64 -17.02
N ASP A 695 1.00 -6.37 -16.53
CA ASP A 695 0.53 -7.59 -17.20
C ASP A 695 0.04 -7.29 -18.61
N ILE A 696 0.40 -8.16 -19.52
CA ILE A 696 -0.11 -8.15 -20.89
C ILE A 696 -1.27 -9.14 -20.98
N VAL A 697 -2.44 -8.63 -21.31
CA VAL A 697 -3.68 -9.40 -21.34
C VAL A 697 -4.40 -9.30 -22.68
N ASP A 698 -5.00 -10.42 -23.10
CA ASP A 698 -5.97 -10.41 -24.17
C ASP A 698 -7.32 -9.91 -23.65
N CYS A 699 -7.86 -8.90 -24.27
CA CYS A 699 -9.14 -8.33 -23.88
C CYS A 699 -10.09 -8.16 -25.08
N TYR A 700 -11.37 -8.08 -24.78
CA TYR A 700 -12.45 -7.92 -25.75
C TYR A 700 -13.20 -6.63 -25.49
N VAL A 701 -13.46 -5.87 -26.55
CA VAL A 701 -14.27 -4.65 -26.46
C VAL A 701 -15.74 -5.04 -26.24
N ILE A 702 -16.37 -4.54 -25.17
CA ILE A 702 -17.77 -4.84 -24.85
C ILE A 702 -18.68 -3.62 -25.00
N ASP A 703 -18.15 -2.42 -24.88
CA ASP A 703 -18.91 -1.16 -25.08
C ASP A 703 -17.96 -0.04 -25.47
N ILE A 704 -18.44 0.87 -26.34
CA ILE A 704 -17.70 2.02 -26.83
C ILE A 704 -18.56 3.26 -26.68
N ASN A 705 -18.11 4.20 -25.86
CA ASN A 705 -18.74 5.52 -25.72
C ASN A 705 -17.91 6.58 -26.41
N LEU A 706 -18.29 6.94 -27.64
CA LEU A 706 -17.57 7.91 -28.46
C LEU A 706 -17.61 9.32 -27.87
N ASP A 707 -18.73 9.73 -27.25
CA ASP A 707 -18.89 11.08 -26.68
C ASP A 707 -17.97 11.31 -25.48
N LYS A 708 -17.72 10.27 -24.69
CA LYS A 708 -16.86 10.32 -23.50
C LYS A 708 -15.46 9.74 -23.75
N GLU A 709 -15.19 9.27 -24.96
CA GLU A 709 -13.97 8.57 -25.34
C GLU A 709 -13.60 7.44 -24.37
N LYS A 710 -14.61 6.63 -23.96
CA LYS A 710 -14.43 5.52 -23.00
C LYS A 710 -14.73 4.20 -23.65
N VAL A 711 -13.90 3.21 -23.33
CA VAL A 711 -14.05 1.83 -23.78
C VAL A 711 -14.18 0.92 -22.57
N SER A 712 -15.22 0.08 -22.58
CA SER A 712 -15.37 -0.99 -21.60
C SER A 712 -14.83 -2.29 -22.19
N LEU A 713 -14.03 -2.99 -21.41
CA LEU A 713 -13.36 -4.22 -21.82
C LEU A 713 -13.75 -5.41 -20.96
N SER A 714 -13.52 -6.61 -21.48
CA SER A 714 -13.66 -7.88 -20.78
C SER A 714 -12.47 -8.77 -21.06
N LEU A 715 -11.96 -9.47 -20.05
CA LEU A 715 -10.98 -10.54 -20.23
C LEU A 715 -11.67 -11.90 -20.50
N ILE A 716 -12.98 -11.95 -20.28
CA ILE A 716 -13.81 -13.11 -20.57
C ILE A 716 -14.31 -12.98 -22.01
N HIS A 717 -14.19 -14.07 -22.78
CA HIS A 717 -14.69 -14.11 -24.16
C HIS A 717 -16.20 -13.76 -24.21
N PRO A 718 -16.66 -12.90 -25.15
CA PRO A 718 -18.06 -12.47 -25.23
C PRO A 718 -19.09 -13.59 -25.26
N ASP A 719 -18.77 -14.73 -25.89
CA ASP A 719 -19.66 -15.91 -25.97
C ASP A 719 -19.92 -16.57 -24.60
N LYS A 720 -18.99 -16.42 -23.64
CA LYS A 720 -19.17 -16.89 -22.27
C LYS A 720 -19.99 -15.95 -21.41
N LEU A 721 -20.18 -14.71 -21.85
CA LEU A 721 -20.94 -13.67 -21.14
C LEU A 721 -22.45 -13.73 -21.43
N ARG A 722 -22.88 -14.54 -22.40
CA ARG A 722 -24.29 -14.68 -22.81
C ARG A 722 -25.05 -15.78 -22.06
N LYS A 723 -24.48 -16.28 -20.94
CA LYS A 723 -25.19 -17.28 -20.10
C LYS A 723 -25.67 -16.67 -18.79
#